data_e732e5ba70b1fdf18db6b680ef1b1d3d
#
_entry.id   e732e5ba70b1fdf18db6b680ef1b1d3d
#
_cell.length_a   1.000
_cell.length_b   1.000
_cell.length_c   1.000
_cell.angle_alpha   90.00
_cell.angle_beta   90.00
_cell.angle_gamma   90.00
#
_symmetry.space_group_name_H-M   'P 1'
#
loop_
_entity.id
_entity.type
_entity.pdbx_description
1 polymer ?
#
loop_
_entity_poly.entity_id
_entity_poly.type
_entity_poly.pdbx_seq_one_letter_code
_entity_poly.pdbx_strand_id
1 'polypeptide(L)'
;MTNQLKGILKTLVLILGVVFALLLSAPNARPAWPQRSKEQSPPQLPWMKASMVKLEGELIQKYGEGERARLARGLPQVAKFWRPPDGGASAFEDFVRSNFAGTPATLDILFNRFEHNMEQLDGHMHEIAREFSNQTDLDLGPILPFDEAFAGYDPAAHVVDDSFQNKLAFTVLLNFPLTTLEERLTQGEKWSRREWAEARLAQRYAKRVPAEVNLAIARAEAEAGRYISQYNIWMHHLVDANGTRLFPPRLRLLSHWNLRDEIKADYRDAEQGLTKQRMIQRVMERIVTQTIPATVIDNPGFDWDPYTDEVKPAAVKDAEGSAVSRETPSAAALNASEPDARYAQLLNVFRASKKLDPYSPTAPTLIARRFDEDREIPEARVKAMLEQVLSSPLVPEVAKLIEARLGRPLEPFDIYYDGFRPRGDYTEAQLNASVAQKYPTAEAYKQDIPNLLMHLGFSRERAEYLASNIIVDPARGSGHAMGAEMRSEKAHLRTRVEKDGMNYKGLNIAVHEMGHNVEQIFSLSMVDHTLLEGVPNTAFTEALAFVFQDRDLELLGLAQPDPKNRALKTLGDFWATYEISGTALVDMQVWHWMYDHPDATPAQLKAAVLRIAQEVWNKYYAPVFKKRDVVLLAIYSHMIEARLYLPDYPLGHLIAFQIGEQMEKAGNIGSEFERMATTGRVVPDLWMMKATGKPVGAEALLAAARKALSEVSGQTAGSAP
;
A
#
# COMPACT_ATOMS: atom_id res chain seq x y z
N MET A 1 23.15 -18.24 24.61
CA MET A 1 22.06 -19.24 24.60
C MET A 1 22.50 -20.47 25.36
N THR A 2 21.88 -20.79 26.47
CA THR A 2 22.22 -21.88 27.35
C THR A 2 21.85 -23.24 26.73
N ASN A 3 22.62 -24.28 27.04
CA ASN A 3 22.41 -25.67 26.54
C ASN A 3 20.99 -26.21 26.74
N GLN A 4 20.22 -25.66 27.68
CA GLN A 4 18.81 -26.01 27.90
C GLN A 4 17.88 -25.55 26.79
N LEU A 5 18.07 -24.34 26.21
CA LEU A 5 17.26 -23.85 25.08
C LEU A 5 17.48 -24.70 23.83
N LYS A 6 18.72 -25.16 23.59
CA LYS A 6 19.01 -26.07 22.45
C LYS A 6 18.37 -27.44 22.59
N GLY A 7 18.16 -27.91 23.84
CA GLY A 7 17.43 -29.15 24.13
C GLY A 7 15.95 -29.04 23.83
N ILE A 8 15.30 -27.94 24.27
CA ILE A 8 13.88 -27.69 24.06
C ILE A 8 13.54 -27.51 22.59
N LEU A 9 14.41 -26.80 21.85
CA LEU A 9 14.22 -26.57 20.40
C LEU A 9 14.32 -27.88 19.61
N LYS A 10 15.27 -28.78 19.97
CA LYS A 10 15.39 -30.12 19.33
C LYS A 10 14.17 -30.99 19.60
N THR A 11 13.59 -30.92 20.80
CA THR A 11 12.41 -31.72 21.16
C THR A 11 11.16 -31.20 20.46
N LEU A 12 11.00 -29.88 20.31
CA LEU A 12 9.91 -29.26 19.55
C LEU A 12 9.99 -29.60 18.05
N VAL A 13 11.16 -29.57 17.46
CA VAL A 13 11.38 -29.95 16.04
C VAL A 13 11.05 -31.42 15.80
N LEU A 14 11.39 -32.31 16.76
CA LEU A 14 11.05 -33.74 16.66
C LEU A 14 9.55 -34.00 16.76
N ILE A 15 8.82 -33.28 17.65
CA ILE A 15 7.38 -33.42 17.83
C ILE A 15 6.63 -32.84 16.60
N LEU A 16 7.05 -31.71 16.05
CA LEU A 16 6.51 -31.16 14.82
C LEU A 16 6.75 -32.07 13.61
N GLY A 17 7.91 -32.68 13.51
CA GLY A 17 8.24 -33.63 12.44
C GLY A 17 7.38 -34.90 12.46
N VAL A 18 7.05 -35.41 13.63
CA VAL A 18 6.18 -36.61 13.79
C VAL A 18 4.71 -36.26 13.49
N VAL A 19 4.22 -35.09 13.88
CA VAL A 19 2.87 -34.64 13.56
C VAL A 19 2.72 -34.39 12.06
N PHE A 20 3.72 -33.85 11.39
CA PHE A 20 3.72 -33.62 9.94
C PHE A 20 3.78 -34.93 9.12
N ALA A 21 4.52 -35.91 9.60
CA ALA A 21 4.59 -37.24 8.95
C ALA A 21 3.28 -38.05 9.09
N LEU A 22 2.53 -37.85 10.17
CA LEU A 22 1.20 -38.46 10.37
C LEU A 22 0.11 -37.80 9.52
N LEU A 23 0.26 -36.54 9.13
CA LEU A 23 -0.67 -35.83 8.25
C LEU A 23 -0.51 -36.18 6.77
N LEU A 24 0.65 -36.67 6.36
CA LEU A 24 0.94 -37.05 4.95
C LEU A 24 0.57 -38.51 4.61
N SER A 25 0.19 -39.32 5.58
CA SER A 25 -0.12 -40.76 5.38
C SER A 25 -1.61 -41.12 5.37
N ALA A 26 -2.53 -40.15 5.42
CA ALA A 26 -3.96 -40.40 5.34
C ALA A 26 -4.46 -40.29 3.88
N PRO A 27 -5.12 -41.31 3.31
CA PRO A 27 -5.70 -41.20 1.99
C PRO A 27 -6.88 -40.22 1.97
N ASN A 28 -6.94 -39.41 0.93
CA ASN A 28 -7.90 -38.36 0.58
C ASN A 28 -9.37 -38.61 1.04
N ALA A 29 -9.68 -38.38 2.29
CA ALA A 29 -11.04 -38.16 2.77
C ALA A 29 -11.12 -36.69 3.23
N ARG A 30 -11.54 -35.79 2.32
CA ARG A 30 -11.92 -34.44 2.70
C ARG A 30 -13.14 -34.56 3.63
N PRO A 31 -13.09 -34.09 4.90
CA PRO A 31 -14.29 -33.94 5.68
C PRO A 31 -15.17 -32.90 4.97
N ALA A 32 -16.37 -33.31 4.57
CA ALA A 32 -17.40 -32.40 4.09
C ALA A 32 -17.81 -31.53 5.29
N TRP A 33 -17.32 -30.28 5.32
CA TRP A 33 -17.81 -29.27 6.25
C TRP A 33 -19.26 -28.96 5.89
N PRO A 34 -20.19 -28.90 6.87
CA PRO A 34 -21.55 -28.52 6.58
C PRO A 34 -21.58 -27.12 5.96
N GLN A 35 -22.15 -26.99 4.77
CA GLN A 35 -22.45 -25.70 4.15
C GLN A 35 -23.42 -24.95 5.08
N ARG A 36 -22.90 -23.97 5.83
CA ARG A 36 -23.76 -23.03 6.57
C ARG A 36 -24.43 -22.10 5.54
N SER A 37 -25.75 -22.13 5.59
CA SER A 37 -26.69 -21.25 4.89
C SER A 37 -26.38 -19.77 5.11
N LYS A 38 -26.75 -18.93 4.14
CA LYS A 38 -26.70 -17.45 4.11
C LYS A 38 -26.84 -16.84 5.51
N GLU A 39 -25.73 -16.47 6.14
CA GLU A 39 -25.73 -15.75 7.40
C GLU A 39 -25.93 -14.26 7.10
N GLN A 40 -27.13 -13.79 7.35
CA GLN A 40 -27.43 -12.39 7.70
C GLN A 40 -26.76 -12.07 9.02
N SER A 41 -26.42 -10.81 9.28
CA SER A 41 -25.94 -10.34 10.59
C SER A 41 -26.76 -11.02 11.69
N PRO A 42 -26.12 -11.64 12.70
CA PRO A 42 -26.86 -12.42 13.68
C PRO A 42 -27.96 -11.57 14.33
N PRO A 43 -29.20 -12.05 14.37
CA PRO A 43 -30.29 -11.30 14.95
C PRO A 43 -29.96 -10.99 16.41
N GLN A 44 -30.28 -9.78 16.84
CA GLN A 44 -30.11 -9.36 18.24
C GLN A 44 -30.81 -10.39 19.14
N LEU A 45 -30.07 -10.93 20.13
CA LEU A 45 -30.60 -11.94 21.03
C LEU A 45 -31.83 -11.38 21.77
N PRO A 46 -32.96 -12.10 21.84
CA PRO A 46 -34.24 -11.55 22.33
C PRO A 46 -34.20 -10.91 23.71
N TRP A 47 -33.34 -11.42 24.60
CA TRP A 47 -33.16 -10.95 25.98
C TRP A 47 -32.24 -9.71 26.09
N MET A 48 -31.47 -9.39 25.06
CA MET A 48 -30.38 -8.41 25.12
C MET A 48 -30.87 -7.01 25.51
N LYS A 49 -31.97 -6.55 24.88
CA LYS A 49 -32.53 -5.21 25.16
C LYS A 49 -33.00 -5.07 26.61
N ALA A 50 -33.63 -6.12 27.17
CA ALA A 50 -34.10 -6.10 28.57
C ALA A 50 -32.90 -6.08 29.54
N SER A 51 -31.86 -6.87 29.29
CA SER A 51 -30.64 -6.87 30.10
C SER A 51 -29.91 -5.53 30.08
N MET A 52 -29.81 -4.87 28.91
CA MET A 52 -29.17 -3.54 28.81
C MET A 52 -29.94 -2.48 29.65
N VAL A 53 -31.26 -2.42 29.55
CA VAL A 53 -32.07 -1.47 30.34
C VAL A 53 -31.92 -1.71 31.84
N LYS A 54 -31.95 -2.98 32.26
CA LYS A 54 -31.72 -3.38 33.67
C LYS A 54 -30.35 -2.92 34.15
N LEU A 55 -29.28 -3.26 33.41
CA LEU A 55 -27.90 -2.93 33.76
C LEU A 55 -27.64 -1.43 33.81
N GLU A 56 -28.19 -0.66 32.87
CA GLU A 56 -28.08 0.80 32.89
C GLU A 56 -28.65 1.36 34.20
N GLY A 57 -29.84 0.93 34.61
CA GLY A 57 -30.44 1.35 35.87
C GLY A 57 -29.62 0.97 37.09
N GLU A 58 -29.16 -0.28 37.16
CA GLU A 58 -28.34 -0.80 38.28
C GLU A 58 -27.02 -0.05 38.41
N LEU A 59 -26.32 0.19 37.28
CA LEU A 59 -24.97 0.82 37.27
C LEU A 59 -25.06 2.34 37.51
N ILE A 60 -26.11 3.01 37.05
CA ILE A 60 -26.38 4.41 37.39
C ILE A 60 -26.67 4.56 38.89
N GLN A 61 -27.47 3.66 39.44
CA GLN A 61 -27.72 3.66 40.90
C GLN A 61 -26.44 3.48 41.71
N LYS A 62 -25.51 2.66 41.20
CA LYS A 62 -24.23 2.35 41.89
C LYS A 62 -23.19 3.44 41.75
N TYR A 63 -23.04 4.02 40.56
CA TYR A 63 -21.93 4.91 40.22
C TYR A 63 -22.33 6.37 39.93
N GLY A 64 -23.64 6.63 39.83
CA GLY A 64 -24.18 7.98 39.63
C GLY A 64 -24.59 8.30 38.19
N GLU A 65 -25.38 9.36 38.02
CA GLU A 65 -25.93 9.83 36.74
C GLU A 65 -24.81 10.24 35.73
N GLY A 66 -23.64 10.61 36.19
CA GLY A 66 -22.51 10.95 35.32
C GLY A 66 -22.08 9.85 34.37
N GLU A 67 -22.36 8.58 34.73
CA GLU A 67 -21.98 7.42 33.93
C GLU A 67 -23.02 7.06 32.84
N ARG A 68 -24.16 7.72 32.81
CA ARG A 68 -25.25 7.43 31.84
C ARG A 68 -24.77 7.45 30.39
N ALA A 69 -24.04 8.48 30.01
CA ALA A 69 -23.57 8.62 28.62
C ALA A 69 -22.61 7.46 28.21
N ARG A 70 -21.70 7.04 29.12
CA ARG A 70 -20.80 5.93 28.89
C ARG A 70 -21.55 4.60 28.80
N LEU A 71 -22.52 4.36 29.70
CA LEU A 71 -23.35 3.16 29.66
C LEU A 71 -24.24 3.09 28.43
N ALA A 72 -24.88 4.19 28.05
CA ALA A 72 -25.71 4.30 26.85
C ALA A 72 -24.89 4.02 25.57
N ARG A 73 -23.58 4.23 25.58
CA ARG A 73 -22.67 3.89 24.49
C ARG A 73 -22.09 2.47 24.61
N GLY A 74 -21.54 2.11 25.77
CA GLY A 74 -20.81 0.87 25.98
C GLY A 74 -21.69 -0.38 25.90
N LEU A 75 -22.89 -0.36 26.48
CA LEU A 75 -23.79 -1.52 26.45
C LEU A 75 -24.18 -1.93 25.01
N PRO A 76 -24.63 -1.01 24.12
CA PRO A 76 -24.89 -1.34 22.72
C PRO A 76 -23.63 -1.80 21.96
N GLN A 77 -22.43 -1.25 22.27
CA GLN A 77 -21.18 -1.69 21.64
C GLN A 77 -20.88 -3.16 21.95
N VAL A 78 -21.02 -3.58 23.22
CA VAL A 78 -20.85 -4.97 23.61
C VAL A 78 -21.94 -5.84 22.97
N ALA A 79 -23.19 -5.43 23.06
CA ALA A 79 -24.34 -6.17 22.53
C ALA A 79 -24.23 -6.45 21.03
N LYS A 80 -23.62 -5.53 20.27
CA LYS A 80 -23.42 -5.64 18.82
C LYS A 80 -22.53 -6.84 18.43
N PHE A 81 -21.56 -7.20 19.27
CA PHE A 81 -20.60 -8.28 19.00
C PHE A 81 -20.82 -9.53 19.84
N TRP A 82 -21.73 -9.49 20.82
CA TRP A 82 -22.05 -10.63 21.68
C TRP A 82 -22.80 -11.71 20.91
N ARG A 83 -22.29 -12.92 20.93
CA ARG A 83 -22.81 -14.09 20.19
C ARG A 83 -23.23 -15.19 21.17
N PRO A 84 -24.03 -16.18 20.76
CA PRO A 84 -24.44 -17.29 21.63
C PRO A 84 -23.30 -18.01 22.35
N PRO A 85 -22.13 -18.26 21.74
CA PRO A 85 -20.99 -18.85 22.44
C PRO A 85 -20.43 -18.01 23.60
N ASP A 86 -20.64 -16.70 23.60
CA ASP A 86 -20.16 -15.80 24.66
C ASP A 86 -21.01 -15.93 25.94
N GLY A 87 -22.20 -16.51 25.84
CA GLY A 87 -23.10 -16.82 26.95
C GLY A 87 -24.50 -16.19 26.81
N GLY A 88 -25.44 -16.63 27.64
CA GLY A 88 -26.80 -16.13 27.76
C GLY A 88 -26.92 -14.83 28.56
N ALA A 89 -28.16 -14.44 28.90
CA ALA A 89 -28.46 -13.20 29.62
C ALA A 89 -27.68 -13.04 30.94
N SER A 90 -27.65 -14.06 31.78
CA SER A 90 -26.90 -14.01 33.06
C SER A 90 -25.41 -13.76 32.82
N ALA A 91 -24.80 -14.47 31.87
CA ALA A 91 -23.37 -14.31 31.57
C ALA A 91 -23.07 -12.89 31.06
N PHE A 92 -23.94 -12.31 30.25
CA PHE A 92 -23.81 -10.92 29.78
C PHE A 92 -23.95 -9.92 30.95
N GLU A 93 -24.95 -10.11 31.80
CA GLU A 93 -25.19 -9.24 32.96
C GLU A 93 -24.03 -9.29 33.95
N ASP A 94 -23.55 -10.49 34.27
CA ASP A 94 -22.43 -10.69 35.21
C ASP A 94 -21.11 -10.13 34.63
N PHE A 95 -20.90 -10.30 33.33
CA PHE A 95 -19.76 -9.69 32.63
C PHE A 95 -19.78 -8.17 32.76
N VAL A 96 -20.90 -7.53 32.46
CA VAL A 96 -21.03 -6.07 32.50
C VAL A 96 -20.83 -5.53 33.92
N ARG A 97 -21.48 -6.14 34.92
CA ARG A 97 -21.31 -5.75 36.36
C ARG A 97 -19.86 -5.83 36.83
N SER A 98 -19.13 -6.84 36.37
CA SER A 98 -17.77 -7.10 36.80
C SER A 98 -16.71 -6.27 36.07
N ASN A 99 -17.00 -5.81 34.85
CA ASN A 99 -16.00 -5.19 33.99
C ASN A 99 -16.28 -3.70 33.66
N PHE A 100 -17.39 -3.11 34.12
CA PHE A 100 -17.62 -1.68 33.99
C PHE A 100 -16.75 -0.89 34.97
N ALA A 101 -15.86 -0.05 34.45
CA ALA A 101 -15.00 0.84 35.23
C ALA A 101 -15.78 2.10 35.62
N GLY A 102 -16.53 2.04 36.70
CA GLY A 102 -17.51 3.07 37.13
C GLY A 102 -16.92 4.30 37.84
N THR A 103 -15.58 4.43 37.89
CA THR A 103 -14.93 5.65 38.44
C THR A 103 -13.78 6.08 37.53
N PRO A 104 -13.42 7.40 37.49
CA PRO A 104 -12.27 7.86 36.71
C PRO A 104 -10.98 7.10 37.04
N ALA A 105 -10.70 6.85 38.31
CA ALA A 105 -9.49 6.14 38.73
C ALA A 105 -9.44 4.70 38.20
N THR A 106 -10.57 3.96 38.23
CA THR A 106 -10.62 2.60 37.68
C THR A 106 -10.53 2.61 36.15
N LEU A 107 -11.08 3.63 35.49
CA LEU A 107 -10.98 3.78 34.04
C LEU A 107 -9.53 4.06 33.61
N ASP A 108 -8.81 4.91 34.35
CA ASP A 108 -7.41 5.21 34.08
C ASP A 108 -6.50 3.99 34.26
N ILE A 109 -6.70 3.23 35.34
CA ILE A 109 -5.98 1.96 35.56
C ILE A 109 -6.25 1.00 34.40
N LEU A 110 -7.50 0.86 33.99
CA LEU A 110 -7.90 -0.02 32.89
C LEU A 110 -7.25 0.39 31.58
N PHE A 111 -7.31 1.67 31.22
CA PHE A 111 -6.70 2.20 30.00
C PHE A 111 -5.19 1.96 29.98
N ASN A 112 -4.47 2.38 31.02
CA ASN A 112 -3.01 2.26 31.07
C ASN A 112 -2.56 0.79 30.96
N ARG A 113 -3.33 -0.15 31.53
CA ARG A 113 -3.07 -1.59 31.36
C ARG A 113 -3.30 -2.07 29.93
N PHE A 114 -4.37 -1.62 29.27
CA PHE A 114 -4.60 -1.94 27.86
C PHE A 114 -3.53 -1.33 26.97
N GLU A 115 -3.21 -0.06 27.14
CA GLU A 115 -2.18 0.61 26.35
C GLU A 115 -0.85 -0.13 26.42
N HIS A 116 -0.37 -0.44 27.64
CA HIS A 116 0.88 -1.18 27.85
C HIS A 116 0.81 -2.61 27.27
N ASN A 117 -0.26 -3.35 27.56
CA ASN A 117 -0.34 -4.74 27.11
C ASN A 117 -0.53 -4.85 25.57
N MET A 118 -1.20 -3.90 24.93
CA MET A 118 -1.33 -3.88 23.48
C MET A 118 0.02 -3.59 22.80
N GLU A 119 0.80 -2.64 23.32
CA GLU A 119 2.17 -2.40 22.85
C GLU A 119 3.01 -3.68 22.91
N GLN A 120 2.96 -4.40 24.04
CA GLN A 120 3.73 -5.64 24.21
C GLN A 120 3.23 -6.76 23.27
N LEU A 121 1.92 -6.90 23.14
CA LEU A 121 1.32 -7.92 22.27
C LEU A 121 1.67 -7.67 20.80
N ASP A 122 1.43 -6.44 20.32
CA ASP A 122 1.69 -6.06 18.93
C ASP A 122 3.19 -6.19 18.61
N GLY A 123 4.06 -5.70 19.50
CA GLY A 123 5.51 -5.79 19.36
C GLY A 123 5.99 -7.23 19.25
N HIS A 124 5.57 -8.13 20.14
CA HIS A 124 5.99 -9.53 20.07
C HIS A 124 5.44 -10.25 18.83
N MET A 125 4.19 -9.99 18.43
CA MET A 125 3.63 -10.58 17.20
C MET A 125 4.40 -10.08 15.96
N HIS A 126 4.75 -8.79 15.93
CA HIS A 126 5.55 -8.21 14.86
C HIS A 126 6.97 -8.79 14.81
N GLU A 127 7.63 -8.95 15.96
CA GLU A 127 8.96 -9.58 16.07
C GLU A 127 8.95 -11.02 15.53
N ILE A 128 7.95 -11.81 15.90
CA ILE A 128 7.81 -13.20 15.42
C ILE A 128 7.59 -13.19 13.90
N ALA A 129 6.73 -12.32 13.37
CA ALA A 129 6.49 -12.20 11.93
C ALA A 129 7.77 -11.82 11.18
N ARG A 130 8.55 -10.87 11.72
CA ARG A 130 9.85 -10.47 11.17
C ARG A 130 10.83 -11.64 11.12
N GLU A 131 10.97 -12.38 12.21
CA GLU A 131 11.86 -13.55 12.27
C GLU A 131 11.45 -14.62 11.25
N PHE A 132 10.15 -14.83 11.05
CA PHE A 132 9.64 -15.79 10.07
C PHE A 132 9.89 -15.36 8.63
N SER A 133 9.92 -14.07 8.35
CA SER A 133 10.16 -13.55 7.00
C SER A 133 11.64 -13.28 6.67
N ASN A 134 12.54 -13.28 7.66
CA ASN A 134 13.93 -12.90 7.46
C ASN A 134 14.63 -13.71 6.35
N GLN A 135 14.39 -15.03 6.23
CA GLN A 135 15.03 -15.85 5.20
C GLN A 135 14.54 -15.53 3.78
N THR A 136 13.28 -15.10 3.65
CA THR A 136 12.70 -14.71 2.35
C THR A 136 13.05 -13.28 1.97
N ASP A 137 13.17 -12.39 2.95
CA ASP A 137 13.36 -10.97 2.73
C ASP A 137 14.81 -10.55 2.62
N LEU A 138 15.70 -11.23 3.34
CA LEU A 138 17.13 -10.91 3.42
C LEU A 138 17.98 -11.84 2.55
N ASP A 139 19.13 -11.36 2.10
CA ASP A 139 20.09 -12.16 1.33
C ASP A 139 20.91 -13.08 2.25
N LEU A 140 20.24 -14.06 2.86
CA LEU A 140 20.80 -15.01 3.81
C LEU A 140 21.11 -16.40 3.20
N GLY A 141 21.10 -16.53 1.88
CA GLY A 141 21.33 -17.80 1.19
C GLY A 141 20.06 -18.38 0.55
N PRO A 142 20.01 -19.67 0.21
CA PRO A 142 18.88 -20.26 -0.51
C PRO A 142 17.61 -20.28 0.36
N ILE A 143 16.46 -20.02 -0.26
CA ILE A 143 15.14 -20.18 0.35
C ILE A 143 14.74 -21.65 0.25
N LEU A 144 14.29 -22.21 1.34
CA LEU A 144 13.78 -23.58 1.41
C LEU A 144 12.24 -23.57 1.53
N PRO A 145 11.53 -24.65 1.17
CA PRO A 145 10.07 -24.69 1.21
C PRO A 145 9.45 -24.38 2.60
N PHE A 146 10.16 -24.67 3.69
CA PHE A 146 9.67 -24.34 5.03
C PHE A 146 9.88 -22.85 5.36
N ASP A 147 10.87 -22.17 4.76
CA ASP A 147 11.03 -20.71 4.93
C ASP A 147 9.86 -19.97 4.30
N GLU A 148 9.40 -20.42 3.13
CA GLU A 148 8.19 -19.89 2.49
C GLU A 148 6.93 -20.14 3.34
N ALA A 149 6.84 -21.31 3.96
CA ALA A 149 5.71 -21.63 4.83
C ALA A 149 5.69 -20.77 6.10
N PHE A 150 6.84 -20.48 6.70
CA PHE A 150 6.95 -19.58 7.84
C PHE A 150 6.68 -18.13 7.47
N ALA A 151 7.23 -17.64 6.36
CA ALA A 151 6.98 -16.28 5.87
C ALA A 151 5.49 -16.03 5.54
N GLY A 152 4.77 -17.07 5.12
CA GLY A 152 3.33 -17.02 4.86
C GLY A 152 2.44 -17.14 6.11
N TYR A 153 3.01 -17.28 7.31
CA TYR A 153 2.25 -17.40 8.54
C TYR A 153 2.14 -16.04 9.26
N ASP A 154 0.92 -15.59 9.50
CA ASP A 154 0.64 -14.39 10.30
C ASP A 154 0.36 -14.80 11.76
N PRO A 155 1.29 -14.53 12.70
CA PRO A 155 1.11 -14.85 14.10
C PRO A 155 0.00 -14.03 14.77
N ALA A 156 -0.35 -12.86 14.22
CA ALA A 156 -1.39 -11.99 14.74
C ALA A 156 -2.80 -12.32 14.24
N ALA A 157 -2.96 -13.24 13.29
CA ALA A 157 -4.24 -13.54 12.62
C ALA A 157 -5.39 -13.89 13.58
N HIS A 158 -5.09 -14.43 14.74
CA HIS A 158 -6.08 -14.87 15.75
C HIS A 158 -6.29 -13.85 16.88
N VAL A 159 -5.42 -12.85 17.05
CA VAL A 159 -5.38 -11.97 18.23
C VAL A 159 -6.73 -11.29 18.51
N VAL A 160 -7.39 -10.78 17.46
CA VAL A 160 -8.69 -10.09 17.62
C VAL A 160 -9.79 -11.07 18.04
N ASP A 161 -9.88 -12.24 17.40
CA ASP A 161 -10.90 -13.24 17.74
C ASP A 161 -10.67 -13.82 19.15
N ASP A 162 -9.44 -14.11 19.51
CA ASP A 162 -9.05 -14.53 20.86
C ASP A 162 -9.42 -13.48 21.92
N SER A 163 -9.23 -12.19 21.59
CA SER A 163 -9.64 -11.10 22.49
C SER A 163 -11.14 -11.06 22.75
N PHE A 164 -11.96 -11.43 21.76
CA PHE A 164 -13.41 -11.59 21.96
C PHE A 164 -13.73 -12.86 22.76
N GLN A 165 -13.09 -13.99 22.47
CA GLN A 165 -13.30 -15.25 23.19
C GLN A 165 -12.95 -15.11 24.68
N ASN A 166 -11.84 -14.43 24.98
CA ASN A 166 -11.40 -14.14 26.35
C ASN A 166 -12.06 -12.89 26.96
N LYS A 167 -13.04 -12.29 26.29
CA LYS A 167 -13.81 -11.11 26.72
C LYS A 167 -13.01 -9.82 26.90
N LEU A 168 -11.75 -9.77 26.53
CA LEU A 168 -10.93 -8.53 26.55
C LEU A 168 -11.51 -7.47 25.62
N ALA A 169 -11.88 -7.85 24.39
CA ALA A 169 -12.51 -6.94 23.44
C ALA A 169 -13.81 -6.33 23.97
N PHE A 170 -14.63 -7.13 24.66
CA PHE A 170 -15.86 -6.64 25.30
C PHE A 170 -15.58 -5.68 26.46
N THR A 171 -14.50 -5.89 27.20
CA THR A 171 -14.08 -4.97 28.27
C THR A 171 -13.69 -3.61 27.69
N VAL A 172 -12.99 -3.59 26.57
CA VAL A 172 -12.67 -2.35 25.86
C VAL A 172 -13.95 -1.68 25.34
N LEU A 173 -14.81 -2.40 24.63
CA LEU A 173 -16.04 -1.88 24.06
C LEU A 173 -17.06 -1.40 25.11
N LEU A 174 -17.02 -1.95 26.32
CA LEU A 174 -17.87 -1.50 27.42
C LEU A 174 -17.45 -0.14 27.98
N ASN A 175 -16.14 0.14 28.00
CA ASN A 175 -15.59 1.26 28.74
C ASN A 175 -15.09 2.42 27.84
N PHE A 176 -14.74 2.15 26.59
CA PHE A 176 -14.16 3.13 25.65
C PHE A 176 -14.99 3.32 24.38
N PRO A 177 -14.98 4.52 23.77
CA PRO A 177 -15.89 4.85 22.68
C PRO A 177 -15.41 4.23 21.34
N LEU A 178 -16.22 3.36 20.76
CA LEU A 178 -16.10 2.99 19.35
C LEU A 178 -16.71 4.09 18.49
N THR A 179 -15.86 4.90 17.86
CA THR A 179 -16.25 6.10 17.15
C THR A 179 -16.50 5.86 15.66
N THR A 180 -17.45 6.59 15.08
CA THR A 180 -17.64 6.66 13.62
C THR A 180 -16.66 7.65 12.99
N LEU A 181 -16.45 7.57 11.67
CA LEU A 181 -15.68 8.58 10.95
C LEU A 181 -16.28 9.98 11.11
N GLU A 182 -17.61 10.11 11.03
CA GLU A 182 -18.30 11.38 11.21
C GLU A 182 -18.01 12.01 12.58
N GLU A 183 -18.04 11.22 13.66
CA GLU A 183 -17.68 11.70 15.00
C GLU A 183 -16.23 12.19 15.05
N ARG A 184 -15.29 11.42 14.48
CA ARG A 184 -13.88 11.79 14.43
C ARG A 184 -13.62 13.06 13.63
N LEU A 185 -14.32 13.25 12.51
CA LEU A 185 -14.19 14.44 11.67
C LEU A 185 -14.85 15.69 12.27
N THR A 186 -15.99 15.53 12.98
CA THR A 186 -16.77 16.67 13.49
C THR A 186 -16.41 17.07 14.92
N GLN A 187 -15.94 16.14 15.73
CA GLN A 187 -15.68 16.35 17.16
C GLN A 187 -14.20 16.21 17.52
N GLY A 188 -13.40 15.48 16.69
CA GLY A 188 -12.03 15.11 16.99
C GLY A 188 -11.07 16.28 17.23
N GLU A 189 -11.33 17.46 16.66
CA GLU A 189 -10.56 18.67 16.96
C GLU A 189 -10.63 19.07 18.43
N LYS A 190 -11.76 18.77 19.09
CA LYS A 190 -12.00 19.10 20.50
C LYS A 190 -11.51 18.01 21.47
N TRP A 191 -11.18 16.83 20.95
CA TRP A 191 -10.74 15.73 21.78
C TRP A 191 -9.32 15.93 22.29
N SER A 192 -9.10 15.60 23.55
CA SER A 192 -7.78 15.46 24.14
C SER A 192 -7.02 14.30 23.48
N ARG A 193 -5.72 14.27 23.67
CA ARG A 193 -4.88 13.15 23.22
C ARG A 193 -5.34 11.81 23.80
N ARG A 194 -5.75 11.83 25.06
CA ARG A 194 -6.29 10.66 25.75
C ARG A 194 -7.60 10.15 25.09
N GLU A 195 -8.54 11.03 24.78
CA GLU A 195 -9.79 10.66 24.11
C GLU A 195 -9.52 10.08 22.70
N TRP A 196 -8.55 10.60 21.98
CA TRP A 196 -8.09 10.01 20.73
C TRP A 196 -7.52 8.60 20.93
N ALA A 197 -6.68 8.39 21.95
CA ALA A 197 -6.09 7.09 22.26
C ALA A 197 -7.17 6.07 22.68
N GLU A 198 -8.17 6.48 23.47
CA GLU A 198 -9.32 5.64 23.80
C GLU A 198 -10.15 5.24 22.58
N ALA A 199 -10.38 6.19 21.66
CA ALA A 199 -11.07 5.91 20.40
C ALA A 199 -10.26 4.91 19.54
N ARG A 200 -8.95 5.06 19.44
CA ARG A 200 -8.07 4.11 18.72
C ARG A 200 -8.05 2.73 19.36
N LEU A 201 -8.04 2.64 20.68
CA LEU A 201 -8.17 1.38 21.40
C LEU A 201 -9.46 0.65 21.05
N ALA A 202 -10.60 1.36 21.08
CA ALA A 202 -11.89 0.75 20.76
C ALA A 202 -12.01 0.35 19.29
N GLN A 203 -11.42 1.12 18.35
CA GLN A 203 -11.41 0.81 16.91
C GLN A 203 -10.76 -0.53 16.58
N ARG A 204 -9.81 -1.02 17.37
CA ARG A 204 -9.21 -2.37 17.20
C ARG A 204 -10.28 -3.47 17.20
N TYR A 205 -11.40 -3.23 17.87
CA TYR A 205 -12.50 -4.18 18.03
C TYR A 205 -13.78 -3.77 17.27
N ALA A 206 -13.63 -2.94 16.23
CA ALA A 206 -14.76 -2.53 15.38
C ALA A 206 -15.35 -3.67 14.53
N LYS A 207 -14.66 -4.81 14.46
CA LYS A 207 -15.04 -6.01 13.71
C LYS A 207 -14.64 -7.27 14.48
N ARG A 208 -15.46 -8.32 14.32
CA ARG A 208 -15.19 -9.65 14.90
C ARG A 208 -15.19 -10.69 13.79
N VAL A 209 -14.05 -10.83 13.12
CA VAL A 209 -13.88 -11.65 11.92
C VAL A 209 -13.33 -13.02 12.30
N PRO A 210 -13.98 -14.13 11.89
CA PRO A 210 -13.43 -15.46 12.06
C PRO A 210 -12.11 -15.63 11.29
N ALA A 211 -11.16 -16.37 11.86
CA ALA A 211 -9.83 -16.56 11.26
C ALA A 211 -9.89 -17.17 9.85
N GLU A 212 -10.83 -18.08 9.61
CA GLU A 212 -11.03 -18.69 8.27
C GLU A 212 -11.40 -17.66 7.18
N VAL A 213 -12.04 -16.56 7.55
CA VAL A 213 -12.36 -15.48 6.59
C VAL A 213 -11.09 -14.69 6.25
N ASN A 214 -10.28 -14.34 7.25
CA ASN A 214 -9.00 -13.67 7.03
C ASN A 214 -8.06 -14.54 6.20
N LEU A 215 -7.95 -15.83 6.51
CA LEU A 215 -7.16 -16.79 5.73
C LEU A 215 -7.65 -16.94 4.29
N ALA A 216 -8.97 -16.88 4.05
CA ALA A 216 -9.52 -16.94 2.70
C ALA A 216 -9.18 -15.69 1.89
N ILE A 217 -9.15 -14.52 2.52
CA ILE A 217 -8.73 -13.25 1.90
C ILE A 217 -7.24 -13.32 1.58
N ALA A 218 -6.39 -13.64 2.56
CA ALA A 218 -4.94 -13.73 2.36
C ALA A 218 -4.57 -14.72 1.24
N ARG A 219 -5.26 -15.86 1.17
CA ARG A 219 -5.07 -16.84 0.09
C ARG A 219 -5.44 -16.28 -1.28
N ALA A 220 -6.58 -15.59 -1.39
CA ALA A 220 -6.99 -14.99 -2.66
C ALA A 220 -6.03 -13.89 -3.13
N GLU A 221 -5.51 -13.08 -2.20
CA GLU A 221 -4.49 -12.07 -2.48
C GLU A 221 -3.16 -12.70 -2.90
N ALA A 222 -2.70 -13.75 -2.21
CA ALA A 222 -1.49 -14.47 -2.58
C ALA A 222 -1.60 -15.14 -3.97
N GLU A 223 -2.78 -15.68 -4.33
CA GLU A 223 -3.04 -16.24 -5.66
C GLU A 223 -3.00 -15.16 -6.74
N ALA A 224 -3.61 -13.99 -6.48
CA ALA A 224 -3.58 -12.84 -7.38
C ALA A 224 -2.17 -12.27 -7.51
N GLY A 225 -1.43 -12.10 -6.41
CA GLY A 225 -0.04 -11.64 -6.39
C GLY A 225 0.89 -12.60 -7.16
N ARG A 226 0.70 -13.92 -7.02
CA ARG A 226 1.44 -14.91 -7.81
C ARG A 226 1.14 -14.79 -9.30
N TYR A 227 -0.14 -14.63 -9.68
CA TYR A 227 -0.51 -14.39 -11.08
C TYR A 227 0.23 -13.18 -11.65
N ILE A 228 0.25 -12.06 -10.92
CA ILE A 228 0.94 -10.84 -11.36
C ILE A 228 2.45 -11.03 -11.43
N SER A 229 3.07 -11.63 -10.41
CA SER A 229 4.53 -11.82 -10.36
C SER A 229 5.07 -12.75 -11.45
N GLN A 230 4.23 -13.66 -11.95
CA GLN A 230 4.55 -14.55 -13.06
C GLN A 230 4.15 -13.99 -14.43
N TYR A 231 3.48 -12.83 -14.48
CA TYR A 231 3.04 -12.22 -15.73
C TYR A 231 4.13 -11.32 -16.32
N ASN A 232 5.16 -11.94 -16.88
CA ASN A 232 6.28 -11.23 -17.48
C ASN A 232 6.18 -11.18 -19.00
N ILE A 233 6.62 -10.10 -19.59
CA ILE A 233 6.83 -9.93 -21.03
C ILE A 233 8.32 -9.95 -21.31
N TRP A 234 8.76 -10.86 -22.16
CA TRP A 234 10.12 -10.93 -22.64
C TRP A 234 10.28 -9.97 -23.82
N MET A 235 10.75 -8.76 -23.55
CA MET A 235 10.72 -7.65 -24.48
C MET A 235 11.53 -7.89 -25.74
N HIS A 236 12.66 -8.59 -25.65
CA HIS A 236 13.49 -8.96 -26.82
C HIS A 236 12.72 -9.84 -27.82
N HIS A 237 11.69 -10.57 -27.36
CA HIS A 237 10.85 -11.42 -28.20
C HIS A 237 9.63 -10.71 -28.80
N LEU A 238 9.47 -9.40 -28.55
CA LEU A 238 8.56 -8.56 -29.31
C LEU A 238 9.18 -8.19 -30.65
N VAL A 239 8.46 -8.46 -31.71
CA VAL A 239 8.91 -8.16 -33.08
C VAL A 239 7.89 -7.29 -33.82
N ASP A 240 8.37 -6.46 -34.77
CA ASP A 240 7.50 -5.78 -35.71
C ASP A 240 7.10 -6.66 -36.90
N ALA A 241 6.29 -6.17 -37.82
CA ALA A 241 5.86 -6.89 -39.01
C ALA A 241 7.03 -7.36 -39.92
N ASN A 242 8.21 -6.78 -39.77
CA ASN A 242 9.42 -7.17 -40.51
C ASN A 242 10.30 -8.15 -39.72
N GLY A 243 9.90 -8.55 -38.52
CA GLY A 243 10.68 -9.38 -37.63
C GLY A 243 11.81 -8.63 -36.89
N THR A 244 11.77 -7.28 -36.87
CA THR A 244 12.78 -6.46 -36.19
C THR A 244 12.57 -6.48 -34.69
N ARG A 245 13.65 -6.65 -33.92
CA ARG A 245 13.68 -6.61 -32.47
C ARG A 245 14.12 -5.23 -31.99
N LEU A 246 13.32 -4.59 -31.15
CA LEU A 246 13.59 -3.24 -30.66
C LEU A 246 14.26 -3.21 -29.28
N PHE A 247 14.12 -4.27 -28.50
CA PHE A 247 14.58 -4.33 -27.12
C PHE A 247 15.79 -5.25 -26.94
N PRO A 248 16.67 -4.97 -25.97
CA PRO A 248 17.88 -5.76 -25.75
C PRO A 248 17.54 -7.18 -25.25
N PRO A 249 18.44 -8.16 -25.48
CA PRO A 249 18.32 -9.50 -24.92
C PRO A 249 18.18 -9.47 -23.40
N ARG A 250 17.43 -10.42 -22.86
CA ARG A 250 17.18 -10.64 -21.43
C ARG A 250 16.34 -9.57 -20.72
N LEU A 251 15.87 -8.57 -21.42
CA LEU A 251 14.92 -7.62 -20.85
C LEU A 251 13.56 -8.29 -20.63
N ARG A 252 13.19 -8.47 -19.37
CA ARG A 252 11.93 -9.06 -18.92
C ARG A 252 11.20 -8.07 -18.02
N LEU A 253 10.00 -7.69 -18.39
CA LEU A 253 9.21 -6.68 -17.70
C LEU A 253 7.89 -7.27 -17.18
N LEU A 254 7.54 -6.93 -15.93
CA LEU A 254 6.23 -7.19 -15.37
C LEU A 254 5.14 -6.38 -16.09
N SER A 255 3.92 -6.91 -16.06
CA SER A 255 2.80 -6.46 -16.89
C SER A 255 2.24 -5.05 -16.61
N HIS A 256 2.79 -4.26 -15.68
CA HIS A 256 2.37 -2.87 -15.48
C HIS A 256 3.49 -1.89 -15.14
N TRP A 257 4.07 -1.94 -13.91
CA TRP A 257 5.07 -0.96 -13.48
C TRP A 257 6.28 -0.90 -14.39
N ASN A 258 6.83 -2.06 -14.72
CA ASN A 258 8.01 -2.09 -15.55
C ASN A 258 7.72 -1.65 -17.00
N LEU A 259 6.55 -2.01 -17.55
CA LEU A 259 6.14 -1.53 -18.87
C LEU A 259 5.99 0.00 -18.90
N ARG A 260 5.38 0.60 -17.87
CA ARG A 260 5.29 2.04 -17.70
C ARG A 260 6.66 2.68 -17.54
N ASP A 261 7.52 2.07 -16.72
CA ASP A 261 8.85 2.61 -16.46
C ASP A 261 9.74 2.54 -17.72
N GLU A 262 9.59 1.51 -18.55
CA GLU A 262 10.25 1.45 -19.86
C GLU A 262 9.74 2.54 -20.81
N ILE A 263 8.42 2.80 -20.87
CA ILE A 263 7.89 3.96 -21.62
C ILE A 263 8.56 5.27 -21.17
N LYS A 264 8.76 5.46 -19.85
CA LYS A 264 9.45 6.64 -19.31
C LYS A 264 10.92 6.68 -19.70
N ALA A 265 11.61 5.56 -19.68
CA ALA A 265 13.01 5.45 -20.09
C ALA A 265 13.20 5.76 -21.57
N ASP A 266 12.29 5.30 -22.41
CA ASP A 266 12.34 5.44 -23.87
C ASP A 266 12.21 6.90 -24.36
N TYR A 267 11.75 7.86 -23.55
CA TYR A 267 11.84 9.29 -23.89
C TYR A 267 13.28 9.78 -24.08
N ARG A 268 14.27 9.01 -23.65
CA ARG A 268 15.69 9.32 -23.83
C ARG A 268 16.30 8.72 -25.11
N ASP A 269 15.61 7.75 -25.70
CA ASP A 269 16.02 7.10 -26.95
C ASP A 269 15.48 7.90 -28.15
N ALA A 270 16.30 8.80 -28.68
CA ALA A 270 15.91 9.68 -29.78
C ALA A 270 15.67 8.92 -31.11
N GLU A 271 16.24 7.72 -31.30
CA GLU A 271 16.14 6.95 -32.54
C GLU A 271 14.96 6.00 -32.56
N GLN A 272 14.78 5.21 -31.51
CA GLN A 272 13.80 4.13 -31.47
C GLN A 272 12.73 4.31 -30.40
N GLY A 273 12.88 5.25 -29.45
CA GLY A 273 12.02 5.40 -28.28
C GLY A 273 10.55 5.49 -28.62
N LEU A 274 10.16 6.31 -29.60
CA LEU A 274 8.77 6.44 -30.02
C LEU A 274 8.16 5.12 -30.53
N THR A 275 8.95 4.34 -31.27
CA THR A 275 8.51 3.03 -31.80
C THR A 275 8.35 2.02 -30.68
N LYS A 276 9.28 2.00 -29.73
CA LYS A 276 9.21 1.16 -28.52
C LYS A 276 7.99 1.52 -27.68
N GLN A 277 7.77 2.79 -27.38
CA GLN A 277 6.62 3.28 -26.60
C GLN A 277 5.28 2.86 -27.21
N ARG A 278 5.11 2.97 -28.54
CA ARG A 278 3.93 2.50 -29.25
C ARG A 278 3.74 0.99 -29.14
N MET A 279 4.83 0.23 -29.23
CA MET A 279 4.79 -1.22 -29.08
C MET A 279 4.39 -1.62 -27.64
N ILE A 280 4.97 -0.97 -26.64
CA ILE A 280 4.60 -1.20 -25.22
C ILE A 280 3.14 -0.85 -24.97
N GLN A 281 2.65 0.29 -25.48
CA GLN A 281 1.23 0.62 -25.38
C GLN A 281 0.36 -0.51 -25.96
N ARG A 282 0.72 -1.04 -27.12
CA ARG A 282 -0.04 -2.12 -27.74
C ARG A 282 -0.03 -3.38 -26.90
N VAL A 283 1.10 -3.74 -26.28
CA VAL A 283 1.19 -4.86 -25.32
C VAL A 283 0.27 -4.61 -24.13
N MET A 284 0.27 -3.41 -23.54
CA MET A 284 -0.61 -3.07 -22.43
C MET A 284 -2.11 -3.21 -22.80
N GLU A 285 -2.49 -2.75 -23.99
CA GLU A 285 -3.86 -2.92 -24.51
C GLU A 285 -4.25 -4.39 -24.63
N ARG A 286 -3.35 -5.26 -25.13
CA ARG A 286 -3.56 -6.70 -25.24
C ARG A 286 -3.74 -7.37 -23.87
N ILE A 287 -2.93 -6.97 -22.89
CA ILE A 287 -3.05 -7.46 -21.50
C ILE A 287 -4.42 -7.11 -20.92
N VAL A 288 -4.83 -5.84 -21.01
CA VAL A 288 -6.11 -5.36 -20.45
C VAL A 288 -7.31 -6.01 -21.15
N THR A 289 -7.26 -6.17 -22.45
CA THR A 289 -8.34 -6.82 -23.24
C THR A 289 -8.29 -8.33 -23.19
N GLN A 290 -7.26 -8.93 -22.54
CA GLN A 290 -7.06 -10.39 -22.50
C GLN A 290 -7.03 -11.02 -23.89
N THR A 291 -6.38 -10.32 -24.83
CA THR A 291 -6.16 -10.78 -26.20
C THR A 291 -4.70 -11.13 -26.46
N ILE A 292 -3.88 -11.13 -25.42
CA ILE A 292 -2.49 -11.59 -25.50
C ILE A 292 -2.46 -13.12 -25.65
N PRO A 293 -1.62 -13.68 -26.52
CA PRO A 293 -1.46 -15.12 -26.61
C PRO A 293 -0.87 -15.70 -25.30
N ALA A 294 -1.51 -16.72 -24.73
CA ALA A 294 -1.06 -17.33 -23.49
C ALA A 294 0.37 -17.89 -23.58
N THR A 295 0.80 -18.31 -24.77
CA THR A 295 2.13 -18.87 -25.03
C THR A 295 3.27 -17.89 -24.86
N VAL A 296 3.04 -16.56 -24.95
CA VAL A 296 4.09 -15.55 -24.84
C VAL A 296 4.29 -15.02 -23.42
N ILE A 297 3.37 -15.34 -22.52
CA ILE A 297 3.44 -14.89 -21.13
C ILE A 297 4.55 -15.67 -20.42
N ASP A 298 5.52 -14.94 -19.87
CA ASP A 298 6.73 -15.45 -19.20
C ASP A 298 7.48 -16.54 -19.99
N ASN A 299 7.48 -16.45 -21.32
CA ASN A 299 8.03 -17.49 -22.19
C ASN A 299 8.90 -16.91 -23.31
N PRO A 300 10.25 -17.00 -23.21
CA PRO A 300 11.19 -16.52 -24.22
C PRO A 300 11.35 -17.50 -25.41
N GLY A 301 10.56 -18.56 -25.49
CA GLY A 301 10.62 -19.54 -26.58
C GLY A 301 9.91 -19.10 -27.87
N PHE A 302 9.18 -17.98 -27.81
CA PHE A 302 8.37 -17.51 -28.92
C PHE A 302 8.56 -16.00 -29.16
N ASP A 303 8.62 -15.66 -30.46
CA ASP A 303 8.53 -14.27 -30.92
C ASP A 303 7.08 -13.91 -31.19
N TRP A 304 6.69 -12.70 -30.87
CA TRP A 304 5.32 -12.20 -30.97
C TRP A 304 5.27 -10.78 -31.56
N ASP A 305 4.44 -10.62 -32.58
CA ASP A 305 4.05 -9.30 -33.06
C ASP A 305 2.76 -8.85 -32.37
N PRO A 306 2.80 -7.86 -31.46
CA PRO A 306 1.62 -7.43 -30.73
C PRO A 306 0.58 -6.69 -31.59
N TYR A 307 0.92 -6.28 -32.80
CA TYR A 307 -0.01 -5.62 -33.73
C TYR A 307 -0.85 -6.63 -34.52
N THR A 308 -0.21 -7.63 -35.09
CA THR A 308 -0.87 -8.68 -35.90
C THR A 308 -1.34 -9.89 -35.10
N ASP A 309 -0.79 -10.05 -33.87
CA ASP A 309 -0.98 -11.21 -33.00
C ASP A 309 -0.31 -12.50 -33.50
N GLU A 310 0.63 -12.37 -34.44
CA GLU A 310 1.36 -13.51 -34.96
C GLU A 310 2.39 -14.01 -33.93
N VAL A 311 2.36 -15.29 -33.60
CA VAL A 311 3.31 -15.97 -32.71
C VAL A 311 4.12 -16.97 -33.53
N LYS A 312 5.46 -16.93 -33.39
CA LYS A 312 6.40 -17.84 -34.05
C LYS A 312 7.42 -18.39 -33.03
N PRO A 313 7.89 -19.62 -33.18
CA PRO A 313 9.02 -20.10 -32.40
C PRO A 313 10.23 -19.17 -32.56
N ALA A 314 10.84 -18.77 -31.46
CA ALA A 314 12.00 -17.88 -31.48
C ALA A 314 13.22 -18.58 -32.08
N ALA A 315 13.92 -17.89 -33.00
CA ALA A 315 15.17 -18.39 -33.59
C ALA A 315 16.35 -18.22 -32.64
N VAL A 316 16.33 -17.19 -31.78
CA VAL A 316 17.37 -16.86 -30.80
C VAL A 316 16.88 -17.24 -29.41
N LYS A 317 17.74 -17.91 -28.61
CA LYS A 317 17.47 -18.22 -27.21
C LYS A 317 18.12 -17.16 -26.32
N ASP A 318 17.38 -16.64 -25.36
CA ASP A 318 17.98 -15.96 -24.23
C ASP A 318 18.76 -16.95 -23.35
N ALA A 319 19.90 -16.49 -22.81
CA ALA A 319 20.76 -17.31 -21.97
C ALA A 319 20.05 -17.86 -20.72
N GLU A 320 18.99 -17.18 -20.23
CA GLU A 320 18.16 -17.58 -19.08
C GLU A 320 17.08 -18.60 -19.42
N GLY A 321 16.76 -18.80 -20.68
CA GLY A 321 15.68 -19.66 -21.16
C GLY A 321 15.99 -21.16 -21.22
N SER A 322 17.05 -21.63 -20.57
CA SER A 322 17.49 -23.04 -20.64
C SER A 322 16.57 -24.06 -19.97
N ALA A 323 15.54 -23.62 -19.25
CA ALA A 323 14.59 -24.49 -18.52
C ALA A 323 13.20 -24.61 -19.17
N VAL A 324 12.90 -23.91 -20.25
CA VAL A 324 11.58 -23.97 -20.88
C VAL A 324 11.49 -25.18 -21.81
N SER A 325 10.61 -26.11 -21.47
CA SER A 325 10.26 -27.25 -22.32
C SER A 325 9.78 -26.75 -23.69
N ARG A 326 10.44 -27.22 -24.75
CA ARG A 326 10.14 -26.87 -26.14
C ARG A 326 9.15 -27.86 -26.76
N GLU A 327 8.06 -28.15 -26.10
CA GLU A 327 6.94 -28.71 -26.84
C GLU A 327 6.34 -27.57 -27.68
N THR A 328 6.47 -27.66 -28.99
CA THR A 328 5.81 -26.72 -29.89
C THR A 328 4.33 -26.96 -29.79
N PRO A 329 3.55 -26.01 -29.25
CA PRO A 329 2.10 -26.16 -29.18
C PRO A 329 1.50 -26.34 -30.56
N SER A 330 0.30 -26.92 -30.65
CA SER A 330 -0.46 -26.95 -31.93
C SER A 330 -0.69 -25.53 -32.44
N ALA A 331 -0.84 -25.34 -33.74
CA ALA A 331 -1.10 -24.01 -34.33
C ALA A 331 -2.29 -23.28 -33.69
N ALA A 332 -3.30 -24.04 -33.26
CA ALA A 332 -4.47 -23.48 -32.54
C ALA A 332 -4.10 -23.03 -31.10
N ALA A 333 -3.20 -23.72 -30.42
CA ALA A 333 -2.77 -23.39 -29.08
C ALA A 333 -1.74 -22.25 -29.07
N LEU A 334 -0.96 -22.08 -30.14
CA LEU A 334 0.02 -20.97 -30.28
C LEU A 334 -0.65 -19.58 -30.19
N ASN A 335 -1.82 -19.44 -30.82
CA ASN A 335 -2.54 -18.17 -30.92
C ASN A 335 -3.73 -18.09 -29.96
N ALA A 336 -3.90 -19.07 -29.06
CA ALA A 336 -4.96 -19.02 -28.07
C ALA A 336 -4.69 -17.86 -27.07
N SER A 337 -5.65 -16.94 -27.00
CA SER A 337 -5.58 -15.85 -26.02
C SER A 337 -5.69 -16.36 -24.59
N GLU A 338 -5.12 -15.61 -23.66
CA GLU A 338 -5.30 -15.84 -22.23
C GLU A 338 -6.82 -15.83 -21.88
N PRO A 339 -7.33 -16.83 -21.14
CA PRO A 339 -8.75 -16.89 -20.80
C PRO A 339 -9.06 -15.97 -19.63
N ASP A 340 -9.52 -14.75 -19.84
CA ASP A 340 -9.99 -13.77 -18.83
C ASP A 340 -9.44 -13.95 -17.38
N ALA A 341 -8.21 -14.51 -17.26
CA ALA A 341 -7.59 -14.91 -16.00
C ALA A 341 -7.38 -13.74 -15.07
N ARG A 342 -6.98 -12.59 -15.63
CA ARG A 342 -6.84 -11.31 -14.90
C ARG A 342 -8.13 -10.97 -14.12
N TYR A 343 -9.27 -11.07 -14.77
CA TYR A 343 -10.57 -10.73 -14.19
C TYR A 343 -11.11 -11.83 -13.28
N ALA A 344 -10.69 -13.07 -13.50
CA ALA A 344 -10.98 -14.18 -12.58
C ALA A 344 -10.26 -13.95 -11.23
N GLN A 345 -9.01 -13.51 -11.23
CA GLN A 345 -8.27 -13.18 -10.01
C GLN A 345 -8.93 -12.01 -9.25
N LEU A 346 -9.30 -10.93 -9.93
CA LEU A 346 -9.99 -9.80 -9.30
C LEU A 346 -11.32 -10.23 -8.66
N LEU A 347 -12.14 -11.06 -9.35
CA LEU A 347 -13.38 -11.60 -8.78
C LEU A 347 -13.12 -12.50 -7.58
N ASN A 348 -12.05 -13.29 -7.59
CA ASN A 348 -11.68 -14.14 -6.47
C ASN A 348 -11.35 -13.30 -5.23
N VAL A 349 -10.53 -12.26 -5.40
CA VAL A 349 -10.19 -11.29 -4.33
C VAL A 349 -11.44 -10.57 -3.84
N PHE A 350 -12.31 -10.10 -4.73
CA PHE A 350 -13.59 -9.46 -4.35
C PHE A 350 -14.47 -10.39 -3.52
N ARG A 351 -14.71 -11.62 -4.00
CA ARG A 351 -15.56 -12.59 -3.31
C ARG A 351 -15.01 -13.02 -1.95
N ALA A 352 -13.69 -13.17 -1.86
CA ALA A 352 -13.03 -13.43 -0.58
C ALA A 352 -13.23 -12.27 0.39
N SER A 353 -12.99 -11.02 -0.07
CA SER A 353 -13.14 -9.81 0.73
C SER A 353 -14.58 -9.57 1.18
N LYS A 354 -15.56 -9.89 0.33
CA LYS A 354 -16.99 -9.77 0.64
C LYS A 354 -17.44 -10.71 1.78
N LYS A 355 -16.74 -11.83 2.01
CA LYS A 355 -17.05 -12.72 3.15
C LYS A 355 -16.86 -12.02 4.51
N LEU A 356 -16.09 -10.95 4.58
CA LEU A 356 -15.89 -10.16 5.79
C LEU A 356 -17.08 -9.24 6.10
N ASP A 357 -17.86 -8.85 5.11
CA ASP A 357 -18.94 -7.84 5.23
C ASP A 357 -19.89 -8.08 6.43
N PRO A 358 -20.39 -9.32 6.69
CA PRO A 358 -21.27 -9.58 7.83
C PRO A 358 -20.61 -9.38 9.21
N TYR A 359 -19.29 -9.34 9.27
CA TYR A 359 -18.50 -9.26 10.50
C TYR A 359 -18.00 -7.85 10.81
N SER A 360 -18.27 -6.88 9.91
CA SER A 360 -17.88 -5.48 10.05
C SER A 360 -19.12 -4.57 10.08
N PRO A 361 -19.83 -4.49 11.20
CA PRO A 361 -21.10 -3.78 11.28
C PRO A 361 -20.98 -2.24 11.27
N THR A 362 -19.77 -1.69 11.45
CA THR A 362 -19.48 -0.25 11.35
C THR A 362 -19.20 0.19 9.92
N ALA A 363 -18.57 -0.69 9.12
CA ALA A 363 -18.23 -0.49 7.72
C ALA A 363 -18.52 -1.77 6.93
N PRO A 364 -19.78 -2.02 6.53
CA PRO A 364 -20.25 -3.33 6.06
C PRO A 364 -19.76 -3.74 4.67
N THR A 365 -19.15 -2.85 3.91
CA THR A 365 -18.55 -3.17 2.61
C THR A 365 -17.05 -2.90 2.62
N LEU A 366 -16.29 -3.53 1.72
CA LEU A 366 -14.87 -3.19 1.57
C LEU A 366 -14.70 -1.71 1.23
N ILE A 367 -15.57 -1.14 0.42
CA ILE A 367 -15.53 0.28 0.06
C ILE A 367 -15.61 1.14 1.32
N ALA A 368 -16.60 0.89 2.19
CA ALA A 368 -16.73 1.62 3.45
C ALA A 368 -15.48 1.42 4.35
N ARG A 369 -14.98 0.19 4.48
CA ARG A 369 -13.75 -0.07 5.27
C ARG A 369 -12.55 0.71 4.75
N ARG A 370 -12.35 0.72 3.43
CA ARG A 370 -11.22 1.44 2.81
C ARG A 370 -11.30 2.94 2.98
N PHE A 371 -12.50 3.55 2.91
CA PHE A 371 -12.64 5.01 3.03
C PHE A 371 -12.86 5.48 4.46
N ASP A 372 -13.68 4.76 5.27
CA ASP A 372 -14.08 5.23 6.59
C ASP A 372 -13.18 4.72 7.72
N GLU A 373 -12.52 3.56 7.55
CA GLU A 373 -11.66 2.96 8.58
C GLU A 373 -10.17 3.08 8.23
N ASP A 374 -9.78 2.75 6.98
CA ASP A 374 -8.36 2.72 6.61
C ASP A 374 -7.86 4.13 6.23
N ARG A 375 -8.54 4.82 5.28
CA ARG A 375 -8.15 6.17 4.83
C ARG A 375 -8.60 7.28 5.75
N GLU A 376 -9.75 7.11 6.39
CA GLU A 376 -10.43 8.13 7.18
C GLU A 376 -10.70 9.43 6.40
N ILE A 377 -10.91 9.30 5.09
CA ILE A 377 -11.36 10.36 4.18
C ILE A 377 -12.59 9.83 3.43
N PRO A 378 -13.76 10.49 3.53
CA PRO A 378 -14.96 10.04 2.84
C PRO A 378 -14.76 9.86 1.34
N GLU A 379 -15.29 8.78 0.75
CA GLU A 379 -15.12 8.43 -0.66
C GLU A 379 -15.46 9.59 -1.60
N ALA A 380 -16.60 10.24 -1.36
CA ALA A 380 -17.04 11.38 -2.17
C ALA A 380 -16.03 12.53 -2.19
N ARG A 381 -15.31 12.74 -1.10
CA ARG A 381 -14.27 13.76 -0.99
C ARG A 381 -13.00 13.34 -1.73
N VAL A 382 -12.58 12.09 -1.61
CA VAL A 382 -11.46 11.55 -2.42
C VAL A 382 -11.78 11.73 -3.89
N LYS A 383 -12.95 11.29 -4.34
CA LYS A 383 -13.40 11.47 -5.72
C LYS A 383 -13.35 12.93 -6.16
N ALA A 384 -13.84 13.86 -5.34
CA ALA A 384 -13.84 15.30 -5.67
C ALA A 384 -12.42 15.85 -5.85
N MET A 385 -11.44 15.47 -5.00
CA MET A 385 -10.04 15.87 -5.13
C MET A 385 -9.43 15.35 -6.43
N LEU A 386 -9.68 14.09 -6.79
CA LEU A 386 -9.20 13.50 -8.04
C LEU A 386 -9.82 14.19 -9.26
N GLU A 387 -11.14 14.43 -9.25
CA GLU A 387 -11.83 15.15 -10.32
C GLU A 387 -11.36 16.60 -10.45
N GLN A 388 -10.98 17.26 -9.35
CA GLN A 388 -10.40 18.60 -9.36
C GLN A 388 -9.06 18.64 -10.12
N VAL A 389 -8.20 17.65 -9.93
CA VAL A 389 -6.95 17.50 -10.70
C VAL A 389 -7.25 17.21 -12.17
N LEU A 390 -8.09 16.21 -12.44
CA LEU A 390 -8.42 15.74 -13.79
C LEU A 390 -9.11 16.81 -14.65
N SER A 391 -9.93 17.66 -14.05
CA SER A 391 -10.68 18.72 -14.72
C SER A 391 -9.98 20.09 -14.65
N SER A 392 -8.75 20.15 -14.16
CA SER A 392 -8.01 21.39 -14.02
C SER A 392 -7.78 22.06 -15.40
N PRO A 393 -8.01 23.38 -15.52
CA PRO A 393 -7.68 24.12 -16.74
C PRO A 393 -6.18 24.11 -17.07
N LEU A 394 -5.32 23.73 -16.12
CA LEU A 394 -3.87 23.57 -16.35
C LEU A 394 -3.56 22.36 -17.24
N VAL A 395 -4.39 21.32 -17.25
CA VAL A 395 -4.11 20.09 -18.00
C VAL A 395 -3.85 20.35 -19.48
N PRO A 396 -4.71 21.04 -20.25
CA PRO A 396 -4.43 21.33 -21.64
C PRO A 396 -3.24 22.27 -21.86
N GLU A 397 -2.90 23.12 -20.88
CA GLU A 397 -1.74 24.01 -20.98
C GLU A 397 -0.43 23.25 -20.78
N VAL A 398 -0.37 22.36 -19.78
CA VAL A 398 0.79 21.47 -19.56
C VAL A 398 0.94 20.50 -20.73
N ALA A 399 -0.17 19.97 -21.25
CA ALA A 399 -0.15 19.11 -22.44
C ALA A 399 0.50 19.80 -23.65
N LYS A 400 0.15 21.07 -23.93
CA LYS A 400 0.80 21.87 -25.01
C LYS A 400 2.30 22.06 -24.77
N LEU A 401 2.70 22.25 -23.51
CA LEU A 401 4.13 22.32 -23.17
C LEU A 401 4.83 21.00 -23.45
N ILE A 402 4.18 19.86 -23.14
CA ILE A 402 4.72 18.53 -23.44
C ILE A 402 4.80 18.32 -24.96
N GLU A 403 3.76 18.65 -25.74
CA GLU A 403 3.77 18.60 -27.22
C GLU A 403 4.93 19.41 -27.80
N ALA A 404 5.13 20.64 -27.31
CA ALA A 404 6.23 21.49 -27.75
C ALA A 404 7.61 20.87 -27.45
N ARG A 405 7.77 20.22 -26.29
CA ARG A 405 9.03 19.54 -25.94
C ARG A 405 9.25 18.25 -26.73
N LEU A 406 8.19 17.54 -27.08
CA LEU A 406 8.24 16.31 -27.88
C LEU A 406 8.37 16.60 -29.41
N GLY A 407 8.00 17.80 -29.85
CA GLY A 407 7.94 18.16 -31.26
C GLY A 407 6.85 17.41 -32.06
N ARG A 408 5.85 16.84 -31.35
CA ARG A 408 4.75 16.08 -31.93
C ARG A 408 3.49 16.14 -31.05
N PRO A 409 2.29 15.87 -31.63
CA PRO A 409 1.08 15.68 -30.84
C PRO A 409 1.22 14.56 -29.83
N LEU A 410 0.46 14.64 -28.72
CA LEU A 410 0.43 13.59 -27.70
C LEU A 410 -0.22 12.31 -28.22
N GLU A 411 0.36 11.18 -27.85
CA GLU A 411 -0.21 9.84 -28.00
C GLU A 411 -0.66 9.29 -26.64
N PRO A 412 -1.55 8.28 -26.54
CA PRO A 412 -2.10 7.85 -25.26
C PRO A 412 -1.05 7.47 -24.21
N PHE A 413 0.09 6.90 -24.59
CA PHE A 413 1.16 6.56 -23.66
C PHE A 413 1.89 7.80 -23.10
N ASP A 414 1.72 9.00 -23.69
CA ASP A 414 2.29 10.23 -23.14
C ASP A 414 1.64 10.67 -21.81
N ILE A 415 0.59 10.00 -21.38
CA ILE A 415 0.10 10.13 -19.98
C ILE A 415 1.23 9.78 -18.98
N TYR A 416 2.19 8.95 -19.36
CA TYR A 416 3.37 8.56 -18.59
C TYR A 416 4.59 9.48 -18.85
N TYR A 417 4.42 10.65 -19.47
CA TYR A 417 5.53 11.56 -19.79
C TYR A 417 6.36 11.92 -18.55
N ASP A 418 7.69 11.68 -18.62
CA ASP A 418 8.65 11.92 -17.55
C ASP A 418 9.73 12.97 -17.92
N GLY A 419 9.56 13.66 -19.04
CA GLY A 419 10.56 14.62 -19.55
C GLY A 419 10.64 15.94 -18.77
N PHE A 420 9.85 16.12 -17.70
CA PHE A 420 9.99 17.22 -16.76
C PHE A 420 11.04 16.97 -15.69
N ARG A 421 11.43 15.72 -15.45
CA ARG A 421 12.52 15.43 -14.51
C ARG A 421 13.79 16.12 -14.96
N PRO A 422 14.45 16.89 -14.09
CA PRO A 422 15.72 17.50 -14.42
C PRO A 422 16.70 16.39 -14.86
N ARG A 423 17.28 16.56 -16.04
CA ARG A 423 18.39 15.70 -16.45
C ARG A 423 19.60 16.13 -15.64
N GLY A 424 19.99 15.33 -14.64
CA GLY A 424 21.30 15.49 -14.00
C GLY A 424 22.39 15.27 -15.05
N ASP A 425 23.53 15.94 -14.90
CA ASP A 425 24.69 15.77 -15.75
C ASP A 425 25.38 14.40 -15.59
N TYR A 426 24.79 13.49 -14.79
CA TYR A 426 25.37 12.20 -14.44
C TYR A 426 24.70 11.06 -15.21
N THR A 427 25.55 10.18 -15.76
CA THR A 427 25.09 8.90 -16.30
C THR A 427 24.80 7.92 -15.16
N GLU A 428 23.97 6.90 -15.40
CA GLU A 428 23.70 5.85 -14.43
C GLU A 428 24.98 5.15 -13.96
N ALA A 429 25.92 4.90 -14.89
CA ALA A 429 27.22 4.30 -14.55
C ALA A 429 28.04 5.19 -13.60
N GLN A 430 28.02 6.49 -13.78
CA GLN A 430 28.71 7.44 -12.89
C GLN A 430 28.06 7.48 -11.50
N LEU A 431 26.72 7.48 -11.43
CA LEU A 431 26.00 7.41 -10.17
C LEU A 431 26.27 6.11 -9.42
N ASN A 432 26.21 4.97 -10.14
CA ASN A 432 26.50 3.66 -9.55
C ASN A 432 27.94 3.59 -9.00
N ALA A 433 28.93 4.09 -9.75
CA ALA A 433 30.32 4.11 -9.29
C ALA A 433 30.52 4.99 -8.04
N SER A 434 29.88 6.18 -8.02
CA SER A 434 29.93 7.10 -6.86
C SER A 434 29.32 6.48 -5.61
N VAL A 435 28.17 5.82 -5.76
CA VAL A 435 27.46 5.20 -4.64
C VAL A 435 28.22 3.97 -4.13
N ALA A 436 28.71 3.08 -5.02
CA ALA A 436 29.47 1.92 -4.62
C ALA A 436 30.79 2.30 -3.89
N GLN A 437 31.42 3.39 -4.31
CA GLN A 437 32.61 3.90 -3.63
C GLN A 437 32.28 4.42 -2.21
N LYS A 438 31.14 5.14 -2.06
CA LYS A 438 30.72 5.70 -0.77
C LYS A 438 30.16 4.62 0.17
N TYR A 439 29.40 3.68 -0.36
CA TYR A 439 28.70 2.63 0.40
C TYR A 439 29.04 1.22 -0.12
N PRO A 440 30.27 0.74 0.12
CA PRO A 440 30.67 -0.60 -0.29
C PRO A 440 29.95 -1.72 0.49
N THR A 441 29.33 -1.40 1.61
CA THR A 441 28.58 -2.35 2.47
C THR A 441 27.38 -1.68 3.11
N ALA A 442 26.42 -2.47 3.59
CA ALA A 442 25.29 -1.99 4.39
C ALA A 442 25.76 -1.26 5.66
N GLU A 443 26.83 -1.75 6.28
CA GLU A 443 27.42 -1.11 7.48
C GLU A 443 27.98 0.29 7.17
N ALA A 444 28.61 0.47 6.00
CA ALA A 444 29.09 1.80 5.58
C ALA A 444 27.94 2.80 5.43
N TYR A 445 26.80 2.38 4.89
CA TYR A 445 25.59 3.22 4.83
C TYR A 445 25.05 3.52 6.22
N LYS A 446 24.95 2.49 7.09
CA LYS A 446 24.50 2.67 8.47
C LYS A 446 25.34 3.69 9.24
N GLN A 447 26.65 3.65 9.09
CA GLN A 447 27.56 4.60 9.76
C GLN A 447 27.39 6.05 9.27
N ASP A 448 26.90 6.25 8.04
CA ASP A 448 26.66 7.58 7.47
C ASP A 448 25.26 8.13 7.77
N ILE A 449 24.31 7.32 8.25
CA ILE A 449 22.94 7.78 8.58
C ILE A 449 22.95 9.06 9.45
N PRO A 450 23.76 9.20 10.51
CA PRO A 450 23.78 10.45 11.29
C PRO A 450 24.14 11.68 10.44
N ASN A 451 25.08 11.55 9.50
CA ASN A 451 25.49 12.64 8.64
C ASN A 451 24.37 12.99 7.63
N LEU A 452 23.72 11.98 7.05
CA LEU A 452 22.58 12.18 6.14
C LEU A 452 21.43 12.91 6.86
N LEU A 453 21.12 12.51 8.09
CA LEU A 453 20.07 13.14 8.91
C LEU A 453 20.46 14.59 9.31
N MET A 454 21.71 14.82 9.68
CA MET A 454 22.19 16.19 9.94
C MET A 454 22.11 17.07 8.69
N HIS A 455 22.38 16.53 7.50
CA HIS A 455 22.23 17.23 6.24
C HIS A 455 20.75 17.61 5.98
N LEU A 456 19.82 16.77 6.36
CA LEU A 456 18.37 17.05 6.31
C LEU A 456 17.89 18.03 7.41
N GLY A 457 18.79 18.54 8.26
CA GLY A 457 18.49 19.57 9.26
C GLY A 457 18.11 19.03 10.65
N PHE A 458 18.32 17.74 10.92
CA PHE A 458 18.20 17.22 12.29
C PHE A 458 19.40 17.67 13.14
N SER A 459 19.19 17.93 14.44
CA SER A 459 20.30 18.16 15.36
C SER A 459 21.19 16.92 15.47
N ARG A 460 22.47 17.10 15.82
CA ARG A 460 23.39 15.95 16.02
C ARG A 460 22.83 14.93 17.01
N GLU A 461 22.33 15.38 18.14
CA GLU A 461 21.76 14.51 19.17
C GLU A 461 20.59 13.71 18.61
N ARG A 462 19.72 14.35 17.82
CA ARG A 462 18.55 13.69 17.22
C ARG A 462 18.97 12.71 16.13
N ALA A 463 19.94 13.07 15.30
CA ALA A 463 20.48 12.22 14.25
C ALA A 463 21.15 10.95 14.81
N GLU A 464 21.93 11.08 15.88
CA GLU A 464 22.58 9.97 16.57
C GLU A 464 21.53 9.05 17.25
N TYR A 465 20.52 9.62 17.89
CA TYR A 465 19.40 8.87 18.47
C TYR A 465 18.66 8.05 17.39
N LEU A 466 18.24 8.66 16.30
CA LEU A 466 17.55 7.99 15.20
C LEU A 466 18.42 6.87 14.61
N ALA A 467 19.67 7.16 14.28
CA ALA A 467 20.59 6.18 13.71
C ALA A 467 20.85 4.99 14.66
N SER A 468 20.87 5.21 15.98
CA SER A 468 21.04 4.14 16.97
C SER A 468 19.84 3.18 17.02
N ASN A 469 18.65 3.64 16.58
CA ASN A 469 17.41 2.87 16.53
C ASN A 469 17.07 2.32 15.14
N ILE A 470 17.97 2.46 14.16
CA ILE A 470 17.84 1.87 12.82
C ILE A 470 18.88 0.75 12.65
N ILE A 471 18.45 -0.42 12.21
CA ILE A 471 19.30 -1.50 11.72
C ILE A 471 19.22 -1.49 10.19
N VAL A 472 20.35 -1.64 9.52
CA VAL A 472 20.40 -1.72 8.05
C VAL A 472 20.66 -3.15 7.63
N ASP A 473 19.70 -3.74 6.92
CA ASP A 473 19.74 -5.13 6.47
C ASP A 473 19.86 -5.21 4.94
N PRO A 474 20.76 -6.07 4.39
CA PRO A 474 20.78 -6.35 2.96
C PRO A 474 19.52 -7.10 2.52
N ALA A 475 18.72 -6.48 1.65
CA ALA A 475 17.50 -7.08 1.12
C ALA A 475 17.81 -8.00 -0.07
N ARG A 476 17.07 -9.11 -0.17
CA ARG A 476 17.11 -10.04 -1.31
C ARG A 476 16.44 -9.43 -2.56
N GLY A 477 15.34 -8.74 -2.37
CA GLY A 477 14.54 -8.15 -3.44
C GLY A 477 14.58 -6.62 -3.45
N SER A 478 13.43 -6.00 -3.63
CA SER A 478 13.25 -4.58 -3.40
C SER A 478 13.39 -4.27 -1.92
N GLY A 479 13.99 -3.12 -1.58
CA GLY A 479 14.06 -2.68 -0.20
C GLY A 479 12.69 -2.36 0.37
N HIS A 480 12.60 -2.34 1.69
CA HIS A 480 11.43 -1.88 2.43
C HIS A 480 11.82 -1.54 3.87
N ALA A 481 11.13 -0.61 4.47
CA ALA A 481 11.23 -0.34 5.90
C ALA A 481 10.36 -1.32 6.68
N MET A 482 10.87 -1.80 7.80
CA MET A 482 10.09 -2.54 8.79
C MET A 482 10.25 -1.80 10.12
N GLY A 483 9.18 -1.11 10.55
CA GLY A 483 9.14 -0.41 11.82
C GLY A 483 9.24 -1.35 13.01
N ALA A 484 9.34 -0.78 14.19
CA ALA A 484 9.08 -1.48 15.43
C ALA A 484 7.64 -1.22 15.87
N GLU A 485 7.00 -2.18 16.51
CA GLU A 485 5.67 -2.03 17.12
C GLU A 485 5.76 -1.93 18.67
N MET A 486 6.98 -1.93 19.20
CA MET A 486 7.28 -1.87 20.63
C MET A 486 8.51 -0.98 20.85
N ARG A 487 8.46 -0.07 21.83
CA ARG A 487 9.52 0.93 22.10
C ARG A 487 10.88 0.33 22.45
N SER A 488 10.95 -0.92 22.86
CA SER A 488 12.21 -1.63 23.13
C SER A 488 12.88 -2.20 21.87
N GLU A 489 12.19 -2.22 20.74
CA GLU A 489 12.66 -2.74 19.45
C GLU A 489 13.24 -1.62 18.57
N LYS A 490 13.98 -2.04 17.54
CA LYS A 490 14.57 -1.15 16.55
C LYS A 490 13.87 -1.29 15.21
N ALA A 491 13.84 -0.20 14.45
CA ALA A 491 13.40 -0.20 13.08
C ALA A 491 14.46 -0.84 12.15
N HIS A 492 14.03 -1.54 11.11
CA HIS A 492 14.87 -2.19 10.12
C HIS A 492 14.74 -1.50 8.76
N LEU A 493 15.84 -0.96 8.28
CA LEU A 493 15.99 -0.43 6.94
C LEU A 493 16.53 -1.54 6.05
N ARG A 494 15.71 -2.07 5.15
CA ARG A 494 16.08 -3.13 4.23
C ARG A 494 16.33 -2.53 2.85
N THR A 495 17.56 -2.67 2.34
CA THR A 495 17.93 -2.16 1.03
C THR A 495 18.87 -3.10 0.29
N ARG A 496 18.96 -2.93 -1.02
CA ARG A 496 19.79 -3.79 -1.85
C ARG A 496 21.25 -3.34 -1.82
N VAL A 497 22.12 -4.24 -1.41
CA VAL A 497 23.58 -4.06 -1.45
C VAL A 497 24.17 -5.24 -2.20
N GLU A 498 24.75 -4.98 -3.37
CA GLU A 498 25.37 -6.00 -4.21
C GLU A 498 26.77 -6.36 -3.67
N LYS A 499 27.38 -7.41 -4.23
CA LYS A 499 28.72 -7.87 -3.80
C LYS A 499 29.83 -6.82 -4.01
N ASP A 500 29.66 -5.94 -4.96
CA ASP A 500 30.55 -4.83 -5.32
C ASP A 500 30.12 -3.48 -4.72
N GLY A 501 29.14 -3.49 -3.83
CA GLY A 501 28.63 -2.31 -3.12
C GLY A 501 27.19 -1.94 -3.50
N MET A 502 26.72 -0.88 -2.88
CA MET A 502 25.39 -0.34 -3.17
C MET A 502 25.41 0.40 -4.52
N ASN A 503 24.41 0.18 -5.37
CA ASN A 503 24.22 0.97 -6.59
C ASN A 503 23.29 2.16 -6.30
N TYR A 504 23.12 3.07 -7.28
CA TYR A 504 22.29 4.26 -7.11
C TYR A 504 20.81 3.92 -6.82
N LYS A 505 20.27 2.89 -7.45
CA LYS A 505 18.91 2.42 -7.17
C LYS A 505 18.76 1.94 -5.72
N GLY A 506 19.75 1.19 -5.23
CA GLY A 506 19.80 0.76 -3.82
C GLY A 506 19.85 1.94 -2.84
N LEU A 507 20.63 3.00 -3.17
CA LEU A 507 20.66 4.22 -2.38
C LEU A 507 19.34 4.97 -2.41
N ASN A 508 18.74 5.15 -3.58
CA ASN A 508 17.45 5.84 -3.71
C ASN A 508 16.36 5.16 -2.85
N ILE A 509 16.35 3.81 -2.88
CA ILE A 509 15.48 3.00 -2.00
C ILE A 509 15.89 3.22 -0.53
N ALA A 510 17.18 3.12 -0.18
CA ALA A 510 17.63 3.26 1.20
C ALA A 510 17.25 4.62 1.81
N VAL A 511 17.30 5.69 1.03
CA VAL A 511 16.89 7.03 1.47
C VAL A 511 15.38 7.12 1.67
N HIS A 512 14.58 6.49 0.81
CA HIS A 512 13.13 6.35 0.97
C HIS A 512 12.78 5.59 2.27
N GLU A 513 13.37 4.40 2.44
CA GLU A 513 13.13 3.55 3.62
C GLU A 513 13.64 4.20 4.92
N MET A 514 14.71 5.02 4.83
CA MET A 514 15.15 5.82 5.97
C MET A 514 14.07 6.83 6.38
N GLY A 515 13.34 7.43 5.43
CA GLY A 515 12.23 8.31 5.72
C GLY A 515 11.12 7.61 6.51
N HIS A 516 10.74 6.40 6.10
CA HIS A 516 9.81 5.56 6.85
C HIS A 516 10.31 5.23 8.25
N ASN A 517 11.56 4.76 8.40
CA ASN A 517 12.09 4.39 9.71
C ASN A 517 12.17 5.60 10.65
N VAL A 518 12.54 6.78 10.15
CA VAL A 518 12.59 8.02 10.95
C VAL A 518 11.18 8.40 11.41
N GLU A 519 10.17 8.33 10.53
CA GLU A 519 8.75 8.54 10.87
C GLU A 519 8.31 7.56 11.97
N GLN A 520 8.55 6.26 11.77
CA GLN A 520 8.17 5.19 12.69
C GLN A 520 8.82 5.34 14.08
N ILE A 521 10.10 5.70 14.15
CA ILE A 521 10.79 5.93 15.43
C ILE A 521 10.18 7.14 16.17
N PHE A 522 9.89 8.23 15.48
CA PHE A 522 9.23 9.38 16.10
C PHE A 522 7.82 9.05 16.56
N SER A 523 7.02 8.44 15.71
CA SER A 523 5.62 8.16 15.99
C SER A 523 5.41 7.07 17.05
N LEU A 524 6.36 6.16 17.23
CA LEU A 524 6.30 5.15 18.30
C LEU A 524 6.87 5.69 19.62
N SER A 525 8.08 6.30 19.58
CA SER A 525 8.84 6.57 20.80
C SER A 525 8.60 7.96 21.40
N MET A 526 8.07 8.91 20.60
CA MET A 526 7.93 10.32 21.01
C MET A 526 6.48 10.81 21.02
N VAL A 527 5.50 9.95 20.79
CA VAL A 527 4.10 10.26 21.07
C VAL A 527 3.79 9.97 22.55
N ASP A 528 2.80 10.68 23.07
CA ASP A 528 2.34 10.57 24.46
C ASP A 528 1.57 9.26 24.75
N HIS A 529 0.92 8.71 23.75
CA HIS A 529 0.18 7.44 23.82
C HIS A 529 0.59 6.49 22.70
N THR A 530 0.98 5.25 23.01
CA THR A 530 1.32 4.21 22.00
C THR A 530 0.16 3.86 21.10
N LEU A 531 -1.07 4.01 21.58
CA LEU A 531 -2.29 3.84 20.77
C LEU A 531 -2.45 4.93 19.68
N LEU A 532 -1.66 6.00 19.73
CA LEU A 532 -1.55 7.05 18.70
C LEU A 532 -0.32 6.91 17.81
N GLU A 533 0.39 5.79 17.91
CA GLU A 533 1.49 5.49 17.02
C GLU A 533 1.11 5.62 15.55
N GLY A 534 2.07 6.08 14.75
CA GLY A 534 1.92 6.24 13.30
C GLY A 534 1.36 7.59 12.88
N VAL A 535 1.20 7.72 11.59
CA VAL A 535 0.53 8.81 10.89
C VAL A 535 -0.84 8.34 10.40
N PRO A 536 -1.72 9.21 9.88
CA PRO A 536 -3.12 8.84 9.63
C PRO A 536 -3.35 7.56 8.82
N ASN A 537 -2.61 7.37 7.71
CA ASN A 537 -2.74 6.21 6.83
C ASN A 537 -1.52 6.07 5.91
N THR A 538 -1.50 5.02 5.07
CA THR A 538 -0.40 4.71 4.15
C THR A 538 -0.01 5.87 3.24
N ALA A 539 -0.94 6.70 2.76
CA ALA A 539 -0.61 7.84 1.91
C ALA A 539 0.26 8.89 2.64
N PHE A 540 0.14 9.00 3.96
CA PHE A 540 0.95 9.91 4.78
C PHE A 540 2.35 9.38 5.06
N THR A 541 2.50 8.10 5.36
CA THR A 541 3.84 7.51 5.57
C THR A 541 4.65 7.54 4.27
N GLU A 542 4.02 7.24 3.12
CA GLU A 542 4.64 7.39 1.79
C GLU A 542 5.03 8.84 1.51
N ALA A 543 4.16 9.80 1.85
CA ALA A 543 4.45 11.22 1.64
C ALA A 543 5.67 11.70 2.43
N LEU A 544 5.83 11.25 3.67
CA LEU A 544 7.00 11.55 4.48
C LEU A 544 8.29 10.90 3.95
N ALA A 545 8.21 9.66 3.46
CA ALA A 545 9.35 8.99 2.83
C ALA A 545 9.81 9.69 1.55
N PHE A 546 8.88 10.18 0.72
CA PHE A 546 9.22 10.96 -0.48
C PHE A 546 9.96 12.25 -0.17
N VAL A 547 9.73 12.88 0.96
CA VAL A 547 10.50 14.08 1.39
C VAL A 547 12.00 13.80 1.46
N PHE A 548 12.38 12.59 1.89
CA PHE A 548 13.77 12.14 1.93
C PHE A 548 14.25 11.74 0.53
N GLN A 549 13.49 10.90 -0.16
CA GLN A 549 13.84 10.33 -1.47
C GLN A 549 14.09 11.42 -2.52
N ASP A 550 13.32 12.50 -2.51
CA ASP A 550 13.47 13.63 -3.42
C ASP A 550 14.83 14.37 -3.27
N ARG A 551 15.60 14.04 -2.24
CA ARG A 551 16.89 14.65 -1.91
C ARG A 551 18.08 13.68 -2.03
N ASP A 552 17.91 12.55 -2.65
CA ASP A 552 18.93 11.50 -2.76
C ASP A 552 20.23 12.00 -3.42
N LEU A 553 20.15 12.79 -4.49
CA LEU A 553 21.31 13.41 -5.14
C LEU A 553 21.95 14.50 -4.29
N GLU A 554 21.16 15.28 -3.54
CA GLU A 554 21.64 16.27 -2.59
C GLU A 554 22.43 15.60 -1.46
N LEU A 555 21.92 14.49 -0.92
CA LEU A 555 22.57 13.68 0.11
C LEU A 555 23.87 13.00 -0.38
N LEU A 556 24.00 12.79 -1.69
CA LEU A 556 25.26 12.40 -2.32
C LEU A 556 26.23 13.56 -2.54
N GLY A 557 25.80 14.80 -2.35
CA GLY A 557 26.58 16.00 -2.65
C GLY A 557 26.66 16.33 -4.15
N LEU A 558 25.78 15.75 -4.98
CA LEU A 558 25.79 15.88 -6.43
C LEU A 558 24.79 16.91 -6.99
N ALA A 559 23.81 17.30 -6.21
CA ALA A 559 22.80 18.29 -6.64
C ALA A 559 22.80 19.51 -5.70
N GLN A 560 22.49 20.67 -6.28
CA GLN A 560 22.16 21.89 -5.55
C GLN A 560 20.72 22.32 -5.92
N PRO A 561 19.96 22.90 -4.99
CA PRO A 561 18.64 23.42 -5.29
C PRO A 561 18.69 24.46 -6.43
N ASP A 562 18.02 24.17 -7.54
CA ASP A 562 17.88 25.07 -8.69
C ASP A 562 16.39 25.43 -8.87
N PRO A 563 16.00 26.72 -8.86
CA PRO A 563 14.61 27.16 -9.06
C PRO A 563 13.96 26.61 -10.34
N LYS A 564 14.72 26.50 -11.45
CA LYS A 564 14.23 25.94 -12.72
C LYS A 564 13.90 24.46 -12.58
N ASN A 565 14.75 23.71 -11.92
CA ASN A 565 14.52 22.29 -11.66
C ASN A 565 13.29 22.09 -10.76
N ARG A 566 13.06 22.99 -9.81
CA ARG A 566 11.86 22.98 -8.95
C ARG A 566 10.58 23.18 -9.76
N ALA A 567 10.54 24.15 -10.66
CA ALA A 567 9.37 24.38 -11.53
C ALA A 567 9.07 23.18 -12.41
N LEU A 568 10.10 22.58 -13.02
CA LEU A 568 9.95 21.36 -13.83
C LEU A 568 9.48 20.19 -12.97
N LYS A 569 10.04 19.99 -11.76
CA LYS A 569 9.60 18.95 -10.84
C LYS A 569 8.11 19.12 -10.50
N THR A 570 7.67 20.33 -10.17
CA THR A 570 6.26 20.63 -9.86
C THR A 570 5.32 20.27 -11.03
N LEU A 571 5.72 20.56 -12.27
CA LEU A 571 4.95 20.14 -13.44
C LEU A 571 4.94 18.62 -13.64
N GLY A 572 6.04 17.94 -13.30
CA GLY A 572 6.13 16.48 -13.26
C GLY A 572 5.19 15.87 -12.23
N ASP A 573 5.19 16.40 -11.01
CA ASP A 573 4.30 15.96 -9.92
C ASP A 573 2.83 16.15 -10.29
N PHE A 574 2.49 17.29 -10.91
CA PHE A 574 1.15 17.56 -11.40
C PHE A 574 0.74 16.55 -12.50
N TRP A 575 1.60 16.30 -13.49
CA TRP A 575 1.29 15.37 -14.59
C TRP A 575 1.16 13.92 -14.11
N ALA A 576 2.03 13.48 -13.18
CA ALA A 576 1.95 12.17 -12.57
C ALA A 576 0.68 12.01 -11.71
N THR A 577 0.26 13.07 -11.00
CA THR A 577 -1.00 13.06 -10.25
C THR A 577 -2.20 13.02 -11.20
N TYR A 578 -2.16 13.73 -12.34
CA TYR A 578 -3.17 13.67 -13.39
C TYR A 578 -3.29 12.24 -13.94
N GLU A 579 -2.16 11.60 -14.29
CA GLU A 579 -2.11 10.22 -14.77
C GLU A 579 -2.83 9.26 -13.82
N ILE A 580 -2.39 9.20 -12.55
CA ILE A 580 -2.83 8.18 -11.60
C ILE A 580 -4.23 8.43 -11.05
N SER A 581 -4.73 9.68 -11.09
CA SER A 581 -6.08 10.02 -10.64
C SER A 581 -7.18 9.34 -11.47
N GLY A 582 -6.99 9.21 -12.78
CA GLY A 582 -7.94 8.50 -13.64
C GLY A 582 -7.97 7.01 -13.35
N THR A 583 -6.81 6.41 -13.12
CA THR A 583 -6.69 4.99 -12.73
C THR A 583 -7.38 4.72 -11.39
N ALA A 584 -7.23 5.61 -10.41
CA ALA A 584 -7.92 5.52 -9.13
C ALA A 584 -9.45 5.59 -9.28
N LEU A 585 -9.97 6.47 -10.14
CA LEU A 585 -11.40 6.53 -10.43
C LEU A 585 -11.93 5.25 -11.11
N VAL A 586 -11.13 4.62 -11.97
CA VAL A 586 -11.49 3.32 -12.58
C VAL A 586 -11.60 2.25 -11.49
N ASP A 587 -10.63 2.15 -10.60
CA ASP A 587 -10.64 1.18 -9.49
C ASP A 587 -11.87 1.36 -8.60
N MET A 588 -12.16 2.60 -8.15
CA MET A 588 -13.34 2.92 -7.35
C MET A 588 -14.63 2.47 -8.05
N GLN A 589 -14.82 2.79 -9.33
CA GLN A 589 -16.02 2.43 -10.07
C GLN A 589 -16.13 0.92 -10.32
N VAL A 590 -15.02 0.22 -10.52
CA VAL A 590 -14.99 -1.24 -10.67
C VAL A 590 -15.43 -1.94 -9.39
N TRP A 591 -14.98 -1.46 -8.21
CA TRP A 591 -15.41 -2.02 -6.94
C TRP A 591 -16.91 -1.81 -6.67
N HIS A 592 -17.47 -0.63 -6.99
CA HIS A 592 -18.92 -0.42 -6.95
C HIS A 592 -19.65 -1.38 -7.89
N TRP A 593 -19.18 -1.49 -9.13
CA TRP A 593 -19.79 -2.40 -10.09
C TRP A 593 -19.81 -3.86 -9.60
N MET A 594 -18.72 -4.34 -8.98
CA MET A 594 -18.66 -5.69 -8.42
C MET A 594 -19.63 -5.90 -7.25
N TYR A 595 -19.85 -4.89 -6.43
CA TYR A 595 -20.87 -4.96 -5.37
C TYR A 595 -22.29 -5.02 -5.94
N ASP A 596 -22.56 -4.31 -7.03
CA ASP A 596 -23.86 -4.36 -7.72
C ASP A 596 -24.05 -5.67 -8.50
N HIS A 597 -22.95 -6.36 -8.87
CA HIS A 597 -22.97 -7.60 -9.67
C HIS A 597 -22.13 -8.73 -9.01
N PRO A 598 -22.47 -9.18 -7.79
CA PRO A 598 -21.63 -10.11 -7.03
C PRO A 598 -21.44 -11.48 -7.66
N ASP A 599 -22.37 -11.90 -8.51
CA ASP A 599 -22.37 -13.19 -9.20
C ASP A 599 -21.80 -13.10 -10.63
N ALA A 600 -21.18 -11.97 -11.00
CA ALA A 600 -20.62 -11.75 -12.33
C ALA A 600 -19.57 -12.81 -12.71
N THR A 601 -19.51 -13.13 -14.00
CA THR A 601 -18.44 -13.95 -14.58
C THR A 601 -17.22 -13.10 -14.90
N PRO A 602 -16.01 -13.70 -15.06
CA PRO A 602 -14.83 -12.98 -15.50
C PRO A 602 -15.02 -12.18 -16.78
N ALA A 603 -15.74 -12.73 -17.77
CA ALA A 603 -16.04 -12.04 -19.02
C ALA A 603 -16.94 -10.81 -18.83
N GLN A 604 -17.93 -10.88 -17.93
CA GLN A 604 -18.78 -9.73 -17.59
C GLN A 604 -17.98 -8.64 -16.86
N LEU A 605 -17.12 -9.03 -15.92
CA LEU A 605 -16.24 -8.08 -15.26
C LEU A 605 -15.26 -7.42 -16.24
N LYS A 606 -14.64 -8.19 -17.15
CA LYS A 606 -13.81 -7.66 -18.23
C LYS A 606 -14.54 -6.58 -19.01
N ALA A 607 -15.73 -6.88 -19.49
CA ALA A 607 -16.53 -5.93 -20.26
C ALA A 607 -16.84 -4.65 -19.46
N ALA A 608 -17.14 -4.78 -18.15
CA ALA A 608 -17.38 -3.64 -17.28
C ALA A 608 -16.10 -2.80 -17.06
N VAL A 609 -14.96 -3.42 -16.78
CA VAL A 609 -13.68 -2.72 -16.57
C VAL A 609 -13.26 -1.96 -17.83
N LEU A 610 -13.36 -2.58 -19.01
CA LEU A 610 -13.05 -1.92 -20.27
C LEU A 610 -13.95 -0.70 -20.49
N ARG A 611 -15.25 -0.84 -20.30
CA ARG A 611 -16.22 0.25 -20.43
C ARG A 611 -15.91 1.38 -19.45
N ILE A 612 -15.69 1.08 -18.17
CA ILE A 612 -15.39 2.07 -17.12
C ILE A 612 -14.08 2.80 -17.47
N ALA A 613 -13.04 2.08 -17.87
CA ALA A 613 -11.77 2.69 -18.26
C ALA A 613 -11.94 3.64 -19.46
N GLN A 614 -12.70 3.23 -20.47
CA GLN A 614 -13.02 4.05 -21.64
C GLN A 614 -13.86 5.29 -21.27
N GLU A 615 -14.85 5.15 -20.39
CA GLU A 615 -15.67 6.28 -19.92
C GLU A 615 -14.82 7.33 -19.19
N VAL A 616 -13.95 6.90 -18.26
CA VAL A 616 -13.03 7.80 -17.55
C VAL A 616 -12.04 8.43 -18.51
N TRP A 617 -11.44 7.64 -19.41
CA TRP A 617 -10.55 8.17 -20.44
C TRP A 617 -11.25 9.20 -21.33
N ASN A 618 -12.41 8.88 -21.86
CA ASN A 618 -13.17 9.74 -22.76
C ASN A 618 -13.58 11.07 -22.11
N LYS A 619 -13.84 11.04 -20.80
CA LYS A 619 -14.21 12.23 -20.04
C LYS A 619 -13.01 13.16 -19.80
N TYR A 620 -11.88 12.63 -19.36
CA TYR A 620 -10.79 13.46 -18.83
C TYR A 620 -9.55 13.52 -19.73
N TYR A 621 -9.26 12.47 -20.50
CA TYR A 621 -8.02 12.34 -21.29
C TYR A 621 -8.26 12.56 -22.80
N ALA A 622 -9.34 12.07 -23.36
CA ALA A 622 -9.63 12.21 -24.78
C ALA A 622 -9.67 13.68 -25.28
N PRO A 623 -10.15 14.68 -24.48
CA PRO A 623 -10.06 16.08 -24.89
C PRO A 623 -8.63 16.58 -25.12
N VAL A 624 -7.66 16.01 -24.41
CA VAL A 624 -6.22 16.35 -24.45
C VAL A 624 -5.50 15.54 -25.52
N PHE A 625 -5.61 14.22 -25.46
CA PHE A 625 -4.88 13.27 -26.32
C PHE A 625 -5.51 13.09 -27.70
N LYS A 626 -6.71 13.64 -27.96
CA LYS A 626 -7.46 13.52 -29.22
C LYS A 626 -7.72 12.06 -29.66
N LYS A 627 -7.65 11.12 -28.71
CA LYS A 627 -7.88 9.69 -28.90
C LYS A 627 -8.94 9.21 -27.93
N ARG A 628 -9.95 8.50 -28.41
CA ARG A 628 -11.05 7.95 -27.60
C ARG A 628 -10.88 6.45 -27.39
N ASP A 629 -11.65 5.94 -26.45
CA ASP A 629 -11.86 4.53 -26.17
C ASP A 629 -10.56 3.78 -25.79
N VAL A 630 -9.62 4.49 -25.15
CA VAL A 630 -8.36 3.95 -24.67
C VAL A 630 -8.57 3.27 -23.31
N VAL A 631 -7.96 2.10 -23.13
CA VAL A 631 -8.13 1.24 -21.95
C VAL A 631 -6.93 1.23 -21.00
N LEU A 632 -5.92 2.06 -21.24
CA LEU A 632 -4.66 2.06 -20.48
C LEU A 632 -4.82 2.28 -18.99
N LEU A 633 -5.88 2.97 -18.54
CA LEU A 633 -6.16 3.19 -17.13
C LEU A 633 -6.42 1.89 -16.35
N ALA A 634 -6.73 0.78 -17.04
CA ALA A 634 -6.97 -0.52 -16.41
C ALA A 634 -5.74 -1.45 -16.37
N ILE A 635 -4.55 -0.94 -16.76
CA ILE A 635 -3.33 -1.78 -16.80
C ILE A 635 -2.77 -2.08 -15.41
N TYR A 636 -3.02 -1.25 -14.41
CA TYR A 636 -2.40 -1.35 -13.09
C TYR A 636 -2.75 -2.66 -12.39
N SER A 637 -1.74 -3.45 -12.03
CA SER A 637 -1.92 -4.76 -11.40
C SER A 637 -2.48 -4.67 -9.99
N HIS A 638 -2.23 -3.60 -9.26
CA HIS A 638 -2.81 -3.40 -7.93
C HIS A 638 -4.35 -3.31 -7.92
N MET A 639 -4.98 -3.05 -9.06
CA MET A 639 -6.42 -3.24 -9.22
C MET A 639 -6.83 -4.71 -8.99
N ILE A 640 -5.95 -5.67 -9.31
CA ILE A 640 -6.23 -7.10 -9.26
C ILE A 640 -5.97 -7.70 -7.87
N GLU A 641 -4.88 -7.31 -7.21
CA GLU A 641 -4.37 -7.94 -5.99
C GLU A 641 -4.60 -7.12 -4.71
N ALA A 642 -4.69 -5.78 -4.80
CA ALA A 642 -4.53 -4.91 -3.65
C ALA A 642 -5.82 -4.22 -3.17
N ARG A 643 -6.97 -4.78 -3.43
CA ARG A 643 -8.27 -4.40 -2.83
C ARG A 643 -8.54 -2.89 -2.71
N LEU A 644 -8.87 -2.23 -3.83
CA LEU A 644 -9.21 -0.80 -3.83
C LEU A 644 -8.07 0.08 -3.27
N TYR A 645 -6.85 -0.23 -3.70
CA TYR A 645 -5.63 0.46 -3.23
C TYR A 645 -5.30 1.71 -4.06
N LEU A 646 -5.63 1.72 -5.36
CA LEU A 646 -5.16 2.75 -6.29
C LEU A 646 -5.49 4.20 -5.89
N PRO A 647 -6.56 4.53 -5.15
CA PRO A 647 -6.77 5.88 -4.63
C PRO A 647 -5.67 6.39 -3.68
N ASP A 648 -4.88 5.51 -3.06
CA ASP A 648 -3.81 5.93 -2.15
C ASP A 648 -2.65 6.62 -2.87
N TYR A 649 -2.39 6.29 -4.15
CA TYR A 649 -1.34 6.92 -4.93
C TYR A 649 -1.57 8.42 -5.18
N PRO A 650 -2.68 8.86 -5.80
CA PRO A 650 -2.88 10.28 -6.01
C PRO A 650 -3.07 11.04 -4.69
N LEU A 651 -3.65 10.43 -3.65
CA LEU A 651 -3.69 11.03 -2.33
C LEU A 651 -2.27 11.23 -1.76
N GLY A 652 -1.40 10.23 -1.88
CA GLY A 652 0.01 10.33 -1.49
C GLY A 652 0.73 11.47 -2.21
N HIS A 653 0.53 11.63 -3.53
CA HIS A 653 1.08 12.77 -4.28
C HIS A 653 0.61 14.12 -3.74
N LEU A 654 -0.70 14.27 -3.48
CA LEU A 654 -1.27 15.52 -2.95
C LEU A 654 -0.72 15.84 -1.56
N ILE A 655 -0.67 14.85 -0.68
CA ILE A 655 -0.17 14.97 0.69
C ILE A 655 1.33 15.29 0.69
N ALA A 656 2.14 14.52 -0.08
CA ALA A 656 3.58 14.75 -0.20
C ALA A 656 3.89 16.16 -0.68
N PHE A 657 3.13 16.65 -1.65
CA PHE A 657 3.29 18.00 -2.16
C PHE A 657 3.02 19.06 -1.07
N GLN A 658 1.89 18.94 -0.33
CA GLN A 658 1.55 19.86 0.74
C GLN A 658 2.58 19.85 1.88
N ILE A 659 3.05 18.66 2.28
CA ILE A 659 4.08 18.49 3.32
C ILE A 659 5.41 19.09 2.85
N GLY A 660 5.83 18.79 1.62
CA GLY A 660 7.07 19.28 1.02
C GLY A 660 7.10 20.81 0.95
N GLU A 661 6.02 21.47 0.49
CA GLU A 661 5.90 22.92 0.48
C GLU A 661 6.05 23.52 1.89
N GLN A 662 5.42 22.91 2.89
CA GLN A 662 5.50 23.40 4.27
C GLN A 662 6.94 23.28 4.83
N MET A 663 7.61 22.16 4.58
CA MET A 663 8.98 21.93 5.04
C MET A 663 9.97 22.90 4.39
N GLU A 664 9.82 23.15 3.08
CA GLU A 664 10.62 24.14 2.37
C GLU A 664 10.39 25.55 2.89
N LYS A 665 9.14 25.92 3.14
CA LYS A 665 8.78 27.23 3.70
C LYS A 665 9.33 27.43 5.10
N ALA A 666 9.37 26.40 5.91
CA ALA A 666 9.92 26.44 7.26
C ALA A 666 11.46 26.53 7.27
N GLY A 667 12.14 26.10 6.20
CA GLY A 667 13.59 26.15 6.04
C GLY A 667 14.38 25.17 6.90
N ASN A 668 13.71 24.27 7.63
CA ASN A 668 14.33 23.18 8.38
C ASN A 668 13.48 21.92 8.30
N ILE A 669 13.92 20.98 7.47
CA ILE A 669 13.21 19.73 7.20
C ILE A 669 13.15 18.86 8.45
N GLY A 670 14.28 18.69 9.16
CA GLY A 670 14.37 17.79 10.30
C GLY A 670 13.39 18.17 11.43
N SER A 671 13.33 19.45 11.81
CA SER A 671 12.41 19.90 12.86
C SER A 671 10.94 19.82 12.44
N GLU A 672 10.62 20.14 11.19
CA GLU A 672 9.27 20.02 10.66
C GLU A 672 8.83 18.54 10.54
N PHE A 673 9.74 17.67 10.10
CA PHE A 673 9.49 16.23 10.03
C PHE A 673 9.18 15.67 11.43
N GLU A 674 10.01 15.98 12.44
CA GLU A 674 9.76 15.57 13.83
C GLU A 674 8.40 16.07 14.34
N ARG A 675 8.09 17.35 14.12
CA ARG A 675 6.80 17.96 14.52
C ARG A 675 5.61 17.27 13.88
N MET A 676 5.72 16.89 12.61
CA MET A 676 4.68 16.21 11.87
C MET A 676 4.53 14.76 12.31
N ALA A 677 5.62 14.00 12.39
CA ALA A 677 5.61 12.60 12.76
C ALA A 677 5.11 12.36 14.20
N THR A 678 5.38 13.30 15.12
CA THR A 678 4.91 13.21 16.51
C THR A 678 3.45 13.68 16.72
N THR A 679 2.76 14.11 15.67
CA THR A 679 1.33 14.45 15.76
C THR A 679 0.48 13.24 16.13
N GLY A 680 0.90 12.04 15.73
CA GLY A 680 0.22 10.78 15.98
C GLY A 680 -0.99 10.55 15.08
N ARG A 681 -1.57 9.35 15.16
CA ARG A 681 -2.65 8.87 14.31
C ARG A 681 -4.01 9.47 14.67
N VAL A 682 -4.22 10.74 14.27
CA VAL A 682 -5.52 11.42 14.24
C VAL A 682 -6.10 11.36 12.81
N VAL A 683 -7.31 11.87 12.57
CA VAL A 683 -7.86 11.89 11.20
C VAL A 683 -7.02 12.76 10.26
N PRO A 684 -6.96 12.43 8.95
CA PRO A 684 -6.12 13.09 7.95
C PRO A 684 -6.21 14.62 7.96
N ASP A 685 -7.40 15.17 7.98
CA ASP A 685 -7.59 16.62 7.95
C ASP A 685 -7.08 17.32 9.19
N LEU A 686 -7.31 16.75 10.36
CA LEU A 686 -6.80 17.33 11.60
C LEU A 686 -5.27 17.28 11.64
N TRP A 687 -4.70 16.17 11.16
CA TRP A 687 -3.26 16.03 11.04
C TRP A 687 -2.68 17.08 10.06
N MET A 688 -3.27 17.22 8.88
CA MET A 688 -2.82 18.20 7.88
C MET A 688 -3.03 19.64 8.31
N MET A 689 -4.12 19.95 9.02
CA MET A 689 -4.33 21.27 9.62
C MET A 689 -3.21 21.62 10.59
N LYS A 690 -2.77 20.66 11.42
CA LYS A 690 -1.64 20.85 12.34
C LYS A 690 -0.31 20.93 11.59
N ALA A 691 -0.15 20.14 10.53
CA ALA A 691 1.09 20.07 9.74
C ALA A 691 1.29 21.32 8.87
N THR A 692 0.28 21.72 8.11
CA THR A 692 0.39 22.72 7.02
C THR A 692 -0.55 23.92 7.16
N GLY A 693 -1.47 23.89 8.13
CA GLY A 693 -2.53 24.90 8.27
C GLY A 693 -3.69 24.74 7.28
N LYS A 694 -3.74 23.64 6.52
CA LYS A 694 -4.79 23.35 5.54
C LYS A 694 -5.18 21.87 5.60
N PRO A 695 -6.42 21.49 5.29
CA PRO A 695 -6.81 20.09 5.16
C PRO A 695 -6.15 19.43 3.93
N VAL A 696 -6.30 18.11 3.79
CA VAL A 696 -5.89 17.39 2.57
C VAL A 696 -6.64 17.95 1.37
N GLY A 697 -5.92 18.31 0.30
CA GLY A 697 -6.53 18.89 -0.90
C GLY A 697 -5.58 19.01 -2.08
N ALA A 698 -6.14 19.27 -3.26
CA ALA A 698 -5.39 19.46 -4.50
C ALA A 698 -4.90 20.90 -4.74
N GLU A 699 -5.40 21.86 -3.94
CA GLU A 699 -5.21 23.30 -4.19
C GLU A 699 -3.74 23.71 -4.18
N ALA A 700 -2.94 23.14 -3.29
CA ALA A 700 -1.51 23.45 -3.20
C ALA A 700 -0.77 23.08 -4.49
N LEU A 701 -0.94 21.83 -4.94
CA LEU A 701 -0.35 21.32 -6.17
C LEU A 701 -0.82 22.14 -7.39
N LEU A 702 -2.11 22.43 -7.49
CA LEU A 702 -2.66 23.19 -8.63
C LEU A 702 -2.16 24.64 -8.67
N ALA A 703 -2.04 25.30 -7.50
CA ALA A 703 -1.51 26.65 -7.41
C ALA A 703 -0.03 26.70 -7.81
N ALA A 704 0.77 25.76 -7.30
CA ALA A 704 2.18 25.66 -7.61
C ALA A 704 2.43 25.27 -9.08
N ALA A 705 1.66 24.34 -9.64
CA ALA A 705 1.75 23.98 -11.07
C ALA A 705 1.43 25.17 -11.98
N ARG A 706 0.47 26.02 -11.63
CA ARG A 706 0.16 27.25 -12.35
C ARG A 706 1.34 28.19 -12.35
N LYS A 707 1.97 28.41 -11.19
CA LYS A 707 3.16 29.24 -11.06
C LYS A 707 4.32 28.67 -11.87
N ALA A 708 4.60 27.39 -11.72
CA ALA A 708 5.67 26.68 -12.44
C ALA A 708 5.48 26.77 -13.96
N LEU A 709 4.26 26.60 -14.45
CA LEU A 709 3.94 26.72 -15.88
C LEU A 709 4.26 28.13 -16.41
N SER A 710 3.90 29.18 -15.66
CA SER A 710 4.22 30.57 -16.09
C SER A 710 5.71 30.84 -16.10
N GLU A 711 6.48 30.31 -15.15
CA GLU A 711 7.94 30.45 -15.07
C GLU A 711 8.63 29.74 -16.25
N VAL A 712 8.22 28.51 -16.57
CA VAL A 712 8.81 27.72 -17.67
C VAL A 712 8.42 28.32 -19.03
N SER A 713 7.17 28.75 -19.22
CA SER A 713 6.69 29.34 -20.49
C SER A 713 7.27 30.73 -20.76
N GLY A 714 7.47 31.54 -19.73
CA GLY A 714 8.09 32.88 -19.86
C GLY A 714 9.57 32.81 -20.26
N GLN A 715 10.28 31.76 -19.89
CA GLN A 715 11.67 31.53 -20.31
C GLN A 715 11.81 31.06 -21.76
N THR A 716 10.84 30.33 -22.28
CA THR A 716 10.85 29.92 -23.72
C THR A 716 10.59 31.06 -24.66
N ALA A 717 9.86 32.11 -24.26
CA ALA A 717 9.64 33.31 -25.03
C ALA A 717 10.85 34.27 -25.09
N GLY A 718 11.77 34.18 -24.15
CA GLY A 718 12.99 35.01 -24.07
C GLY A 718 14.25 34.37 -24.68
N SER A 719 14.19 33.15 -25.15
CA SER A 719 15.31 32.39 -25.72
C SER A 719 15.15 32.01 -27.21
N ALA A 720 14.31 32.74 -27.96
CA ALA A 720 14.34 32.65 -29.40
C ALA A 720 15.47 33.53 -29.93
N PRO A 721 16.39 33.06 -30.81
CA PRO A 721 17.55 33.79 -31.33
C PRO A 721 17.19 34.94 -32.21
#